data_e5273bab4c06a8bc2fe097dfa3c6ae61
#
_entry.id   e5273bab4c06a8bc2fe097dfa3c6ae61
#
_cell.length_a   1.000
_cell.length_b   1.000
_cell.length_c   1.000
_cell.angle_alpha   90.00
_cell.angle_beta   90.00
_cell.angle_gamma   90.00
#
_symmetry.space_group_name_H-M   'P 1'
#
loop_
_entity.id
_entity.type
_entity.pdbx_description
1 polymer ?
#
loop_
_entity_poly.entity_id
_entity_poly.type
_entity_poly.pdbx_seq_one_letter_code
_entity_poly.pdbx_strand_id
1 'polypeptide(L)'
;MKKGSRVFSKIILVSSLILLCAGTYGQKITSLDTSSPVGSASTHAHTEKCAHTLIQSKVEKELGFFGTEAFFEGWIDQKIAVRRRNPQIARTQADQRIIPVVVHVIHNGTAVGTAANIPDAQILEQIRILNEDFRRLNPDASETPAEFLPVAADANIEFVLAKQDPNGLPTTGIVRVQGTKTSYDPNSDAILISQLSEWNPEEYMNIWVVPLMQPYIGYSSFPISDLPGLDFSPSPASMDGVTIDYRFFGVGGSASSASLGRTATHEVGHFFGLRHIWGDGGCDVDDFVVDTPGQDSANNTCNDNPSKVSCGNNNMIQNFMDYTPDACMNLFTAGQVERFDVVLANSPRRLTLVNNRATKDPVLASRDLSLFQIIQPVDAICDLNVLPEVVVQNTGLAQIQSARIEFLRNGSVIQSRRFQLNLSTGEFDTLAFDPYLLQAGNNRIEFKITEVNDLEDQNTSNNSKFSNPVLQGEISLPYQYNPQSFPGDWVISNPDESTTWQSTMLTLDGQSQPAIYLDNYDYDAPGQVDYLISPIIDLSKYPNAQLVFEVSHAPYDQTGYQDELLVAVSQGCSANFDLEHVKYQKSGMRLETAEPSPAEFVPTSTDQFRTEIFNLSEFKDQGKVRVSIIAKNAYGNNVYIRNIRILPTEEFSYKIKIEDILKPTPISSGWDVDEVVRVKNIGNLPIKKFVIGRSTNSFGPESYLVSDVDLAPDEQIDIDVTKSTQQGKNRLRYTVSEPNFDQNGGTPEVFDRYNLEDADTTIAPWRQRFEEGSSLGNWLTINPENDLQAWTVTSIAGGNGPNNVAVLENGVAGNSYWLGTPEFALDMSRQASIFFDLAAGQVNPGTRLSLLASRDAGINYSVVWSATGQELSSVSSGAANPTSSEDYVKNYVNLSDFAGHEGSNVRLAFVLDVVGTDNSPVYLDNIELFLNANSSPVIPTERSSILYPNPAREYFNLVFNLPDREDLTIQIISATGAVVHEVSYPGTLNQTYTFSTELFRTGVYVIKISSNSIVETKRLIIN
;
A
#
# COMPACT_ATOMS: atom_id res chain seq x y z
N MET A 1 21.37 -25.84 28.34
CA MET A 1 20.11 -26.49 27.92
C MET A 1 19.15 -25.36 27.62
N LYS A 2 19.18 -24.85 26.40
CA LYS A 2 18.16 -23.89 25.91
C LYS A 2 17.21 -24.66 25.01
N LYS A 3 15.95 -24.77 25.43
CA LYS A 3 14.89 -25.27 24.60
C LYS A 3 14.62 -24.25 23.50
N GLY A 4 14.75 -24.64 22.24
CA GLY A 4 14.26 -23.86 21.15
C GLY A 4 12.74 -23.76 21.26
N SER A 5 12.22 -22.59 21.59
CA SER A 5 10.79 -22.29 21.50
C SER A 5 10.52 -21.94 20.04
N ARG A 6 9.80 -22.79 19.34
CA ARG A 6 9.10 -22.37 18.14
C ARG A 6 8.03 -21.36 18.59
N VAL A 7 8.27 -20.12 18.36
CA VAL A 7 7.26 -19.07 18.49
C VAL A 7 6.36 -19.21 17.26
N PHE A 8 5.15 -19.70 17.45
CA PHE A 8 4.10 -19.54 16.47
C PHE A 8 3.69 -18.08 16.47
N SER A 9 4.24 -17.28 15.58
CA SER A 9 3.72 -15.95 15.30
C SER A 9 2.28 -16.12 14.81
N LYS A 10 1.33 -15.64 15.60
CA LYS A 10 -0.06 -15.57 15.16
C LYS A 10 -0.16 -14.46 14.14
N ILE A 11 -0.40 -14.82 12.90
CA ILE A 11 -0.89 -13.89 11.89
C ILE A 11 -2.28 -13.48 12.36
N ILE A 12 -2.42 -12.21 12.74
CA ILE A 12 -3.74 -11.65 12.98
C ILE A 12 -4.29 -11.28 11.60
N LEU A 13 -5.02 -12.23 11.01
CA LEU A 13 -6.11 -11.85 10.14
C LEU A 13 -7.06 -11.07 11.06
N VAL A 14 -7.41 -9.84 10.74
CA VAL A 14 -8.54 -9.16 11.36
C VAL A 14 -9.80 -9.86 10.85
N SER A 15 -10.02 -11.08 11.31
CA SER A 15 -11.28 -11.79 11.18
C SER A 15 -11.95 -11.70 12.55
N SER A 16 -12.96 -10.86 12.60
CA SER A 16 -13.84 -10.65 13.73
C SER A 16 -14.25 -11.96 14.38
N LEU A 17 -14.00 -12.05 15.65
CA LEU A 17 -14.51 -13.08 16.52
C LEU A 17 -16.04 -13.06 16.48
N ILE A 18 -16.65 -14.01 15.78
CA ILE A 18 -18.03 -14.40 16.01
C ILE A 18 -17.98 -15.75 16.73
N LEU A 19 -18.17 -15.71 18.03
CA LEU A 19 -18.43 -16.91 18.79
C LEU A 19 -19.87 -16.89 19.33
N LEU A 20 -20.58 -17.93 18.95
CA LEU A 20 -21.72 -18.58 19.55
C LEU A 20 -23.13 -17.94 19.44
N CYS A 21 -23.88 -18.49 18.47
CA CYS A 21 -25.12 -19.21 18.84
C CYS A 21 -25.39 -20.28 17.78
N ALA A 22 -25.28 -21.54 18.17
CA ALA A 22 -25.60 -22.69 17.34
C ALA A 22 -27.12 -22.78 17.13
N GLY A 23 -27.56 -22.62 15.91
CA GLY A 23 -28.88 -22.96 15.44
C GLY A 23 -28.76 -23.71 14.12
N THR A 24 -28.93 -25.01 14.16
CA THR A 24 -28.90 -25.94 13.04
C THR A 24 -29.95 -25.61 11.99
N TYR A 25 -29.51 -25.20 10.80
CA TYR A 25 -30.21 -25.46 9.54
C TYR A 25 -29.20 -25.82 8.48
N GLY A 26 -29.15 -27.10 8.15
CA GLY A 26 -28.38 -27.63 7.04
C GLY A 26 -29.02 -27.24 5.72
N GLN A 27 -28.27 -26.55 4.87
CA GLN A 27 -28.50 -26.58 3.44
C GLN A 27 -27.29 -27.22 2.76
N LYS A 28 -27.63 -28.25 1.97
CA LYS A 28 -26.71 -28.98 1.12
C LYS A 28 -26.13 -28.09 0.07
N ILE A 29 -24.83 -27.96 0.07
CA ILE A 29 -24.09 -27.47 -1.11
C ILE A 29 -23.95 -28.68 -2.03
N THR A 30 -24.66 -28.64 -3.16
CA THR A 30 -24.48 -29.58 -4.26
C THR A 30 -23.26 -29.18 -5.06
N SER A 31 -22.33 -30.12 -5.21
CA SER A 31 -21.19 -30.00 -6.12
C SER A 31 -21.68 -29.76 -7.55
N LEU A 32 -21.20 -28.67 -8.17
CA LEU A 32 -21.35 -28.45 -9.60
C LEU A 32 -20.20 -29.10 -10.36
N ASP A 33 -20.63 -29.90 -11.33
CA ASP A 33 -19.84 -30.72 -12.25
C ASP A 33 -19.03 -29.79 -13.19
N THR A 34 -17.72 -30.01 -13.25
CA THR A 34 -16.83 -29.29 -14.17
C THR A 34 -16.71 -30.03 -15.47
N SER A 35 -17.42 -29.57 -16.49
CA SER A 35 -17.05 -29.88 -17.89
C SER A 35 -17.69 -28.88 -18.84
N SER A 36 -16.94 -27.86 -19.28
CA SER A 36 -17.17 -27.18 -20.53
C SER A 36 -15.89 -26.47 -21.02
N PRO A 37 -15.66 -26.41 -22.34
CA PRO A 37 -14.35 -26.12 -22.91
C PRO A 37 -14.01 -24.63 -22.91
N VAL A 38 -12.73 -24.35 -22.67
CA VAL A 38 -12.11 -23.02 -22.74
C VAL A 38 -12.32 -22.41 -24.12
N GLY A 39 -13.17 -21.39 -24.18
CA GLY A 39 -13.25 -20.47 -25.32
C GLY A 39 -12.09 -19.50 -25.30
N SER A 40 -11.42 -19.34 -26.40
CA SER A 40 -10.33 -18.40 -26.65
C SER A 40 -10.73 -17.00 -26.23
N ALA A 41 -10.01 -16.41 -25.27
CA ALA A 41 -10.12 -15.01 -24.92
C ALA A 41 -9.77 -14.13 -26.12
N SER A 42 -10.77 -13.50 -26.71
CA SER A 42 -10.56 -12.41 -27.67
C SER A 42 -10.16 -11.17 -26.87
N THR A 43 -8.95 -10.69 -27.07
CA THR A 43 -8.47 -9.40 -26.58
C THR A 43 -9.22 -8.27 -27.29
N HIS A 44 -10.41 -7.94 -26.81
CA HIS A 44 -11.00 -6.64 -27.09
C HIS A 44 -10.50 -5.69 -26.00
N ALA A 45 -9.63 -4.77 -26.40
CA ALA A 45 -9.28 -3.62 -25.57
C ALA A 45 -10.56 -2.79 -25.35
N HIS A 46 -11.23 -3.00 -24.23
CA HIS A 46 -12.29 -2.12 -23.77
C HIS A 46 -11.63 -0.79 -23.37
N THR A 47 -12.04 0.29 -23.99
CA THR A 47 -11.64 1.64 -23.63
C THR A 47 -12.42 2.00 -22.36
N GLU A 48 -11.79 1.87 -21.19
CA GLU A 48 -12.38 2.26 -19.90
C GLU A 48 -12.69 3.75 -19.92
N LYS A 49 -13.94 4.12 -19.73
CA LYS A 49 -14.41 5.51 -19.69
C LYS A 49 -14.41 6.07 -18.27
N CYS A 50 -14.72 5.25 -17.26
CA CYS A 50 -14.62 5.55 -15.84
C CYS A 50 -13.27 5.09 -15.31
N ALA A 51 -12.55 5.96 -14.60
CA ALA A 51 -11.24 5.63 -14.02
C ALA A 51 -11.34 5.16 -12.56
N HIS A 52 -12.54 4.87 -12.04
CA HIS A 52 -12.77 4.54 -10.64
C HIS A 52 -11.92 3.37 -10.15
N THR A 53 -12.04 2.19 -10.75
CA THR A 53 -11.28 0.98 -10.41
C THR A 53 -9.77 1.17 -10.53
N LEU A 54 -9.33 1.91 -11.54
CA LEU A 54 -7.93 2.21 -11.77
C LEU A 54 -7.34 3.08 -10.64
N ILE A 55 -8.07 4.14 -10.24
CA ILE A 55 -7.64 5.06 -9.18
C ILE A 55 -7.69 4.37 -7.83
N GLN A 56 -8.77 3.62 -7.55
CA GLN A 56 -8.89 2.85 -6.32
C GLN A 56 -7.70 1.89 -6.16
N SER A 57 -7.39 1.08 -7.16
CA SER A 57 -6.27 0.14 -7.11
C SER A 57 -4.92 0.82 -6.95
N LYS A 58 -4.76 2.02 -7.51
CA LYS A 58 -3.54 2.81 -7.38
C LYS A 58 -3.40 3.42 -5.99
N VAL A 59 -4.46 4.03 -5.47
CA VAL A 59 -4.48 4.62 -4.12
C VAL A 59 -4.25 3.54 -3.07
N GLU A 60 -4.91 2.40 -3.18
CA GLU A 60 -4.68 1.24 -2.33
C GLU A 60 -3.21 0.80 -2.37
N LYS A 61 -2.61 0.74 -3.57
CA LYS A 61 -1.20 0.39 -3.74
C LYS A 61 -0.24 1.42 -3.13
N GLU A 62 -0.50 2.71 -3.33
CA GLU A 62 0.34 3.80 -2.81
C GLU A 62 0.23 3.92 -1.28
N LEU A 63 -0.93 3.62 -0.71
CA LEU A 63 -1.18 3.63 0.73
C LEU A 63 -0.86 2.29 1.41
N GLY A 64 -0.53 1.25 0.63
CA GLY A 64 -0.21 -0.08 1.16
C GLY A 64 -1.42 -0.87 1.68
N PHE A 65 -2.64 -0.51 1.25
CA PHE A 65 -3.86 -1.24 1.59
C PHE A 65 -4.28 -2.16 0.45
N PHE A 66 -4.63 -3.40 0.77
CA PHE A 66 -5.08 -4.40 -0.20
C PHE A 66 -6.24 -5.21 0.36
N GLY A 67 -7.18 -5.56 -0.53
CA GLY A 67 -8.34 -6.37 -0.15
C GLY A 67 -9.41 -5.63 0.64
N THR A 68 -9.39 -4.30 0.64
CA THR A 68 -10.39 -3.45 1.34
C THR A 68 -11.79 -3.64 0.79
N GLU A 69 -11.91 -4.04 -0.47
CA GLU A 69 -13.16 -4.34 -1.15
C GLU A 69 -13.99 -5.41 -0.42
N ALA A 70 -13.40 -6.56 -0.13
CA ALA A 70 -14.11 -7.65 0.54
C ALA A 70 -14.54 -7.27 1.97
N PHE A 71 -13.75 -6.47 2.67
CA PHE A 71 -14.11 -5.95 4.00
C PHE A 71 -15.25 -4.96 3.92
N PHE A 72 -15.22 -4.05 2.95
CA PHE A 72 -16.29 -3.09 2.73
C PHE A 72 -17.61 -3.78 2.37
N GLU A 73 -17.57 -4.80 1.50
CA GLU A 73 -18.77 -5.56 1.13
C GLU A 73 -19.33 -6.34 2.33
N GLY A 74 -18.47 -6.99 3.11
CA GLY A 74 -18.89 -7.66 4.35
C GLY A 74 -19.48 -6.69 5.37
N TRP A 75 -18.95 -5.49 5.48
CA TRP A 75 -19.46 -4.42 6.33
C TRP A 75 -20.84 -3.94 5.86
N ILE A 76 -21.02 -3.65 4.57
CA ILE A 76 -22.30 -3.25 3.99
C ILE A 76 -23.36 -4.34 4.22
N ASP A 77 -23.05 -5.60 3.93
CA ASP A 77 -23.97 -6.71 4.13
C ASP A 77 -24.45 -6.84 5.58
N GLN A 78 -23.52 -6.65 6.52
CA GLN A 78 -23.85 -6.63 7.95
C GLN A 78 -24.81 -5.50 8.28
N LYS A 79 -24.55 -4.27 7.79
CA LYS A 79 -25.40 -3.10 8.04
C LYS A 79 -26.78 -3.26 7.37
N ILE A 80 -26.87 -3.81 6.15
CA ILE A 80 -28.11 -4.16 5.46
C ILE A 80 -28.91 -5.21 6.30
N ALA A 81 -28.24 -6.24 6.78
CA ALA A 81 -28.89 -7.25 7.61
C ALA A 81 -29.46 -6.69 8.92
N VAL A 82 -28.74 -5.76 9.57
CA VAL A 82 -29.23 -5.04 10.78
C VAL A 82 -30.45 -4.18 10.44
N ARG A 83 -30.41 -3.43 9.33
CA ARG A 83 -31.52 -2.59 8.88
C ARG A 83 -32.78 -3.42 8.58
N ARG A 84 -32.65 -4.53 7.85
CA ARG A 84 -33.77 -5.44 7.52
C ARG A 84 -34.39 -6.08 8.77
N ARG A 85 -33.60 -6.35 9.82
CA ARG A 85 -34.07 -6.90 11.11
C ARG A 85 -34.76 -5.85 12.00
N ASN A 86 -34.52 -4.56 11.78
CA ASN A 86 -35.06 -3.50 12.61
C ASN A 86 -35.87 -2.47 11.77
N PRO A 87 -37.18 -2.71 11.53
CA PRO A 87 -38.00 -1.84 10.69
C PRO A 87 -38.16 -0.41 11.21
N GLN A 88 -37.84 -0.12 12.47
CA GLN A 88 -37.86 1.25 13.00
C GLN A 88 -36.67 2.08 12.45
N ILE A 89 -35.51 1.49 12.26
CA ILE A 89 -34.34 2.15 11.62
C ILE A 89 -34.75 2.55 10.18
N ALA A 90 -35.36 1.64 9.44
CA ALA A 90 -35.82 1.91 8.08
C ALA A 90 -36.85 3.05 7.99
N ARG A 91 -37.66 3.26 9.03
CA ARG A 91 -38.68 4.34 9.08
C ARG A 91 -38.11 5.71 9.43
N THR A 92 -37.13 5.79 10.30
CA THR A 92 -36.41 7.05 10.64
C THR A 92 -35.53 7.55 9.49
N GLN A 93 -35.15 6.69 8.57
CA GLN A 93 -34.40 7.02 7.37
C GLN A 93 -35.26 7.35 6.14
N ALA A 94 -36.58 7.36 6.29
CA ALA A 94 -37.52 7.70 5.21
C ALA A 94 -37.65 9.22 4.93
N ASP A 95 -36.99 10.05 5.76
CA ASP A 95 -36.98 11.50 5.53
C ASP A 95 -36.08 11.84 4.34
N GLN A 96 -36.42 12.89 3.61
CA GLN A 96 -35.65 13.39 2.47
C GLN A 96 -34.24 13.76 2.93
N ARG A 97 -33.23 13.23 2.21
CA ARG A 97 -31.82 13.48 2.47
C ARG A 97 -31.32 14.56 1.54
N ILE A 98 -30.92 15.67 2.09
CA ILE A 98 -30.38 16.80 1.33
C ILE A 98 -28.86 16.79 1.50
N ILE A 99 -28.14 16.72 0.37
CA ILE A 99 -26.68 16.67 0.30
C ILE A 99 -26.16 18.01 -0.23
N PRO A 100 -25.32 18.73 0.51
CA PRO A 100 -24.71 19.97 0.05
C PRO A 100 -23.57 19.66 -0.91
N VAL A 101 -23.62 20.24 -2.09
CA VAL A 101 -22.62 20.08 -3.17
C VAL A 101 -21.81 21.35 -3.32
N VAL A 102 -20.50 21.23 -3.43
CA VAL A 102 -19.63 22.30 -3.94
C VAL A 102 -19.04 21.86 -5.27
N VAL A 103 -19.13 22.73 -6.29
CA VAL A 103 -18.59 22.45 -7.63
C VAL A 103 -17.32 23.28 -7.85
N HIS A 104 -16.19 22.60 -7.93
CA HIS A 104 -14.88 23.16 -8.20
C HIS A 104 -14.61 23.13 -9.70
N VAL A 105 -14.72 24.27 -10.37
CA VAL A 105 -14.45 24.41 -11.81
C VAL A 105 -12.96 24.70 -11.99
N ILE A 106 -12.19 23.71 -12.41
CA ILE A 106 -10.75 23.83 -12.65
C ILE A 106 -10.54 24.14 -14.15
N HIS A 107 -10.07 25.36 -14.43
CA HIS A 107 -9.96 25.88 -15.78
C HIS A 107 -8.52 26.36 -16.10
N ASN A 108 -8.21 26.58 -17.37
CA ASN A 108 -6.90 27.00 -17.86
C ASN A 108 -6.77 28.51 -18.10
N GLY A 109 -7.55 29.34 -17.37
CA GLY A 109 -7.55 30.81 -17.52
C GLY A 109 -8.51 31.34 -18.57
N THR A 110 -9.33 30.50 -19.22
CA THR A 110 -10.37 30.95 -20.17
C THR A 110 -11.50 31.69 -19.46
N ALA A 111 -12.22 32.55 -20.19
CA ALA A 111 -13.38 33.28 -19.66
C ALA A 111 -14.52 32.29 -19.28
N VAL A 112 -15.31 32.65 -18.28
CA VAL A 112 -16.51 31.91 -17.89
C VAL A 112 -17.44 31.67 -19.09
N GLY A 113 -17.91 30.46 -19.24
CA GLY A 113 -18.72 30.02 -20.39
C GLY A 113 -17.89 29.53 -21.57
N THR A 114 -16.57 29.36 -21.43
CA THR A 114 -15.70 28.92 -22.50
C THR A 114 -14.87 27.70 -22.07
N ALA A 115 -14.93 26.61 -22.83
CA ALA A 115 -14.20 25.37 -22.59
C ALA A 115 -14.40 24.84 -21.15
N ALA A 116 -13.32 24.52 -20.43
CA ALA A 116 -13.39 23.99 -19.06
C ALA A 116 -13.92 25.00 -18.02
N ASN A 117 -13.90 26.31 -18.31
CA ASN A 117 -14.52 27.32 -17.46
C ASN A 117 -16.03 27.42 -17.76
N ILE A 118 -16.76 26.37 -17.45
CA ILE A 118 -18.16 26.18 -17.80
C ILE A 118 -19.06 27.27 -17.17
N PRO A 119 -20.20 27.63 -17.79
CA PRO A 119 -21.11 28.62 -17.24
C PRO A 119 -21.91 28.04 -16.05
N ASP A 120 -22.34 28.91 -15.13
CA ASP A 120 -23.17 28.51 -13.97
C ASP A 120 -24.47 27.79 -14.41
N ALA A 121 -25.08 28.20 -15.52
CA ALA A 121 -26.26 27.53 -16.06
C ALA A 121 -26.04 26.04 -16.34
N GLN A 122 -24.85 25.63 -16.81
CA GLN A 122 -24.52 24.22 -17.04
C GLN A 122 -24.39 23.47 -15.71
N ILE A 123 -23.87 24.13 -14.67
CA ILE A 123 -23.76 23.56 -13.32
C ILE A 123 -25.16 23.35 -12.72
N LEU A 124 -26.02 24.36 -12.80
CA LEU A 124 -27.39 24.27 -12.30
C LEU A 124 -28.19 23.17 -13.01
N GLU A 125 -27.98 22.99 -14.32
CA GLU A 125 -28.56 21.88 -15.07
C GLU A 125 -28.06 20.51 -14.57
N GLN A 126 -26.79 20.39 -14.22
CA GLN A 126 -26.28 19.13 -13.66
C GLN A 126 -26.93 18.81 -12.30
N ILE A 127 -27.06 19.80 -11.43
CA ILE A 127 -27.75 19.60 -10.13
C ILE A 127 -29.20 19.18 -10.34
N ARG A 128 -29.91 19.81 -11.33
CA ARG A 128 -31.29 19.41 -11.70
C ARG A 128 -31.34 17.96 -12.17
N ILE A 129 -30.37 17.53 -13.04
CA ILE A 129 -30.33 16.16 -13.58
C ILE A 129 -30.09 15.16 -12.44
N LEU A 130 -29.13 15.41 -11.54
CA LEU A 130 -28.89 14.56 -10.36
C LEU A 130 -30.17 14.39 -9.54
N ASN A 131 -30.88 15.48 -9.28
CA ASN A 131 -32.14 15.45 -8.54
C ASN A 131 -33.24 14.66 -9.25
N GLU A 132 -33.36 14.78 -10.58
CA GLU A 132 -34.31 13.97 -11.36
C GLU A 132 -33.98 12.50 -11.34
N ASP A 133 -32.69 12.12 -11.57
CA ASP A 133 -32.25 10.74 -11.64
C ASP A 133 -32.35 10.03 -10.28
N PHE A 134 -31.86 10.65 -9.19
CA PHE A 134 -31.93 10.09 -7.83
C PHE A 134 -33.31 10.08 -7.21
N ARG A 135 -34.23 10.88 -7.71
CA ARG A 135 -35.63 10.90 -7.32
C ARG A 135 -36.54 10.16 -8.31
N ARG A 136 -35.98 9.50 -9.29
CA ARG A 136 -36.70 8.82 -10.37
C ARG A 136 -37.78 9.74 -11.00
N LEU A 137 -37.48 11.04 -11.13
CA LEU A 137 -38.29 12.05 -11.80
C LEU A 137 -37.80 12.37 -13.22
N ASN A 138 -36.78 11.67 -13.66
CA ASN A 138 -36.20 11.77 -15.00
C ASN A 138 -37.29 11.50 -16.07
N PRO A 139 -37.38 12.29 -17.15
CA PRO A 139 -38.45 12.19 -18.15
C PRO A 139 -38.58 10.82 -18.80
N ASP A 140 -37.47 10.11 -18.94
CA ASP A 140 -37.34 8.77 -19.53
C ASP A 140 -37.52 7.63 -18.53
N ALA A 141 -37.90 7.90 -17.26
CA ALA A 141 -38.27 6.87 -16.30
C ALA A 141 -39.40 5.95 -16.79
N SER A 142 -40.27 6.46 -17.66
CA SER A 142 -41.34 5.70 -18.30
C SER A 142 -40.85 4.73 -19.38
N GLU A 143 -39.63 4.85 -19.84
CA GLU A 143 -38.99 3.99 -20.87
C GLU A 143 -38.30 2.78 -20.25
N THR A 144 -38.30 2.66 -18.92
CA THR A 144 -37.77 1.47 -18.21
C THR A 144 -38.49 0.21 -18.71
N PRO A 145 -37.78 -0.86 -19.15
CA PRO A 145 -38.42 -2.11 -19.57
C PRO A 145 -39.35 -2.69 -18.51
N ALA A 146 -40.43 -3.32 -18.95
CA ALA A 146 -41.46 -3.86 -18.04
C ALA A 146 -40.87 -4.91 -17.04
N GLU A 147 -39.81 -5.60 -17.41
CA GLU A 147 -39.13 -6.57 -16.55
C GLU A 147 -38.38 -5.91 -15.40
N PHE A 148 -37.84 -4.68 -15.58
CA PHE A 148 -37.08 -3.96 -14.57
C PHE A 148 -37.91 -2.94 -13.79
N LEU A 149 -39.16 -2.62 -14.23
CA LEU A 149 -40.06 -1.73 -13.51
C LEU A 149 -40.27 -2.14 -12.04
N PRO A 150 -40.45 -3.42 -11.69
CA PRO A 150 -40.68 -3.84 -10.30
C PRO A 150 -39.54 -3.51 -9.34
N VAL A 151 -38.30 -3.39 -9.84
CA VAL A 151 -37.10 -3.13 -9.02
C VAL A 151 -36.62 -1.67 -9.13
N ALA A 152 -37.15 -0.88 -10.07
CA ALA A 152 -36.74 0.49 -10.25
C ALA A 152 -37.23 1.38 -9.09
N ALA A 153 -36.34 2.15 -8.46
CA ALA A 153 -36.63 2.84 -7.20
C ALA A 153 -36.23 4.32 -7.18
N ASP A 154 -36.90 5.09 -6.29
CA ASP A 154 -36.58 6.48 -5.90
C ASP A 154 -35.66 6.43 -4.70
N ALA A 155 -34.45 7.01 -4.82
CA ALA A 155 -33.47 7.05 -3.74
C ALA A 155 -33.79 8.08 -2.64
N ASN A 156 -34.72 8.96 -2.86
CA ASN A 156 -35.14 10.05 -1.95
C ASN A 156 -33.94 10.92 -1.49
N ILE A 157 -33.01 11.18 -2.39
CA ILE A 157 -31.84 12.04 -2.19
C ILE A 157 -32.04 13.31 -3.02
N GLU A 158 -31.71 14.45 -2.43
CA GLU A 158 -31.73 15.76 -3.08
C GLU A 158 -30.35 16.41 -2.96
N PHE A 159 -29.81 16.91 -4.05
CA PHE A 159 -28.56 17.64 -4.12
C PHE A 159 -28.84 19.13 -4.20
N VAL A 160 -28.21 19.92 -3.35
CA VAL A 160 -28.27 21.37 -3.37
C VAL A 160 -26.87 21.96 -3.40
N LEU A 161 -26.66 23.03 -4.18
CA LEU A 161 -25.42 23.78 -4.06
C LEU A 161 -25.31 24.34 -2.63
N ALA A 162 -24.10 24.21 -2.07
CA ALA A 162 -23.83 24.69 -0.72
C ALA A 162 -24.18 26.16 -0.57
N LYS A 163 -24.89 26.51 0.53
CA LYS A 163 -25.31 27.87 0.85
C LYS A 163 -24.38 28.57 1.82
N GLN A 164 -23.58 27.82 2.54
CA GLN A 164 -22.52 28.30 3.41
C GLN A 164 -21.20 27.71 2.99
N ASP A 165 -20.16 28.52 2.98
CA ASP A 165 -18.78 28.07 2.80
C ASP A 165 -18.20 27.43 4.08
N PRO A 166 -16.98 26.90 4.10
CA PRO A 166 -16.35 26.36 5.31
C PRO A 166 -16.32 27.33 6.50
N ASN A 167 -16.28 28.64 6.23
CA ASN A 167 -16.29 29.68 7.28
C ASN A 167 -17.69 30.08 7.71
N GLY A 168 -18.76 29.45 7.17
CA GLY A 168 -20.13 29.76 7.46
C GLY A 168 -20.66 31.02 6.75
N LEU A 169 -19.95 31.52 5.75
CA LEU A 169 -20.36 32.67 4.94
C LEU A 169 -21.25 32.25 3.76
N PRO A 170 -22.09 33.17 3.22
CA PRO A 170 -22.89 32.87 2.04
C PRO A 170 -22.00 32.48 0.84
N THR A 171 -22.40 31.45 0.15
CA THR A 171 -21.75 31.01 -1.08
C THR A 171 -22.75 30.62 -2.15
N THR A 172 -22.33 30.59 -3.39
CA THR A 172 -23.08 29.99 -4.51
C THR A 172 -22.88 28.50 -4.62
N GLY A 173 -21.97 27.91 -3.83
CA GLY A 173 -21.55 26.52 -3.99
C GLY A 173 -20.72 26.25 -5.25
N ILE A 174 -20.26 27.31 -5.93
CA ILE A 174 -19.44 27.24 -7.15
C ILE A 174 -18.11 27.93 -6.90
N VAL A 175 -17.03 27.17 -6.96
CA VAL A 175 -15.64 27.64 -6.80
C VAL A 175 -14.93 27.54 -8.15
N ARG A 176 -14.22 28.60 -8.57
CA ARG A 176 -13.49 28.62 -9.84
C ARG A 176 -12.01 28.79 -9.59
N VAL A 177 -11.22 27.85 -10.06
CA VAL A 177 -9.77 27.81 -9.83
C VAL A 177 -9.02 27.67 -11.15
N GLN A 178 -8.02 28.52 -11.33
CA GLN A 178 -7.14 28.37 -12.47
C GLN A 178 -6.12 27.26 -12.18
N GLY A 179 -6.26 26.14 -12.86
CA GLY A 179 -5.33 25.02 -12.78
C GLY A 179 -4.03 25.26 -13.52
N THR A 180 -3.07 24.39 -13.29
CA THR A 180 -1.71 24.46 -13.84
C THR A 180 -1.54 23.75 -15.18
N LYS A 181 -2.53 22.93 -15.59
CA LYS A 181 -2.51 22.08 -16.79
C LYS A 181 -3.68 22.38 -17.71
N THR A 182 -3.52 22.04 -18.99
CA THR A 182 -4.59 22.10 -20.00
C THR A 182 -5.42 20.83 -20.08
N SER A 183 -4.91 19.73 -19.56
CA SER A 183 -5.57 18.43 -19.45
C SER A 183 -4.96 17.65 -18.29
N TYR A 184 -5.76 16.89 -17.57
CA TYR A 184 -5.39 16.11 -16.38
C TYR A 184 -5.55 14.62 -16.66
N ASP A 185 -4.53 13.83 -16.32
CA ASP A 185 -4.57 12.37 -16.39
C ASP A 185 -4.99 11.82 -15.01
N PRO A 186 -6.12 11.12 -14.89
CA PRO A 186 -6.54 10.52 -13.61
C PRO A 186 -5.45 9.69 -12.93
N ASN A 187 -4.59 9.02 -13.72
CA ASN A 187 -3.53 8.18 -13.19
C ASN A 187 -2.43 8.94 -12.45
N SER A 188 -2.15 10.18 -12.82
CA SER A 188 -1.04 10.95 -12.25
C SER A 188 -1.48 12.22 -11.53
N ASP A 189 -2.67 12.73 -11.79
CA ASP A 189 -3.08 14.06 -11.39
C ASP A 189 -4.27 14.09 -10.42
N ALA A 190 -4.80 12.95 -9.98
CA ALA A 190 -5.95 12.90 -9.09
C ALA A 190 -5.72 13.68 -7.79
N ILE A 191 -4.56 13.51 -7.15
CA ILE A 191 -4.18 14.28 -5.97
C ILE A 191 -4.01 15.76 -6.31
N LEU A 192 -3.36 16.10 -7.42
CA LEU A 192 -3.17 17.49 -7.85
C LEU A 192 -4.52 18.21 -8.06
N ILE A 193 -5.51 17.52 -8.63
CA ILE A 193 -6.85 18.10 -8.86
C ILE A 193 -7.48 18.52 -7.54
N SER A 194 -7.50 17.65 -6.55
CA SER A 194 -8.08 17.93 -5.24
C SER A 194 -7.32 19.02 -4.49
N GLN A 195 -5.98 19.01 -4.54
CA GLN A 195 -5.15 20.04 -3.90
C GLN A 195 -5.32 21.45 -4.49
N LEU A 196 -5.80 21.58 -5.72
CA LEU A 196 -6.10 22.89 -6.30
C LEU A 196 -7.28 23.58 -5.61
N SER A 197 -8.26 22.82 -5.14
CA SER A 197 -9.42 23.32 -4.42
C SER A 197 -10.20 22.16 -3.83
N GLU A 198 -10.33 22.11 -2.52
CA GLU A 198 -11.20 21.18 -1.82
C GLU A 198 -11.92 21.86 -0.65
N TRP A 199 -13.08 21.38 -0.28
CA TRP A 199 -13.77 21.73 0.95
C TRP A 199 -13.92 20.47 1.80
N ASN A 200 -14.01 20.64 3.12
CA ASN A 200 -14.08 19.52 4.06
C ASN A 200 -15.14 18.47 3.63
N PRO A 201 -14.73 17.22 3.30
CA PRO A 201 -15.64 16.20 2.79
C PRO A 201 -16.66 15.70 3.82
N GLU A 202 -16.50 16.03 5.10
CA GLU A 202 -17.50 15.77 6.13
C GLU A 202 -18.69 16.74 6.07
N GLU A 203 -18.51 17.90 5.44
CA GLU A 203 -19.54 18.93 5.33
C GLU A 203 -20.02 19.12 3.89
N TYR A 204 -19.20 18.77 2.89
CA TYR A 204 -19.49 19.03 1.47
C TYR A 204 -19.19 17.82 0.60
N MET A 205 -20.10 17.54 -0.33
CA MET A 205 -19.78 16.68 -1.46
C MET A 205 -19.03 17.50 -2.51
N ASN A 206 -17.72 17.24 -2.63
CA ASN A 206 -16.87 17.91 -3.61
C ASN A 206 -17.14 17.33 -5.00
N ILE A 207 -17.35 18.17 -6.00
CA ILE A 207 -17.41 17.81 -7.42
C ILE A 207 -16.39 18.65 -8.17
N TRP A 208 -15.34 18.02 -8.70
CA TRP A 208 -14.34 18.67 -9.55
C TRP A 208 -14.73 18.53 -11.02
N VAL A 209 -14.87 19.67 -11.70
CA VAL A 209 -15.13 19.73 -13.14
C VAL A 209 -13.87 20.18 -13.83
N VAL A 210 -13.24 19.29 -14.61
CA VAL A 210 -11.88 19.44 -15.13
C VAL A 210 -11.78 19.01 -16.59
N PRO A 211 -10.78 19.42 -17.36
CA PRO A 211 -10.46 18.85 -18.67
C PRO A 211 -9.70 17.54 -18.48
N LEU A 212 -10.38 16.40 -18.43
CA LEU A 212 -9.75 15.09 -18.34
C LEU A 212 -9.12 14.64 -19.66
N MET A 213 -8.05 13.86 -19.56
CA MET A 213 -7.43 13.21 -20.71
C MET A 213 -8.31 12.06 -21.20
N GLN A 214 -8.54 12.00 -22.52
CA GLN A 214 -9.29 10.89 -23.13
C GLN A 214 -8.54 9.55 -22.94
N PRO A 215 -9.21 8.42 -22.67
CA PRO A 215 -10.67 8.21 -22.83
C PRO A 215 -11.54 8.53 -21.61
N TYR A 216 -10.96 8.96 -20.50
CA TYR A 216 -11.66 9.15 -19.24
C TYR A 216 -12.67 10.30 -19.30
N ILE A 217 -13.86 10.07 -18.74
CA ILE A 217 -14.94 11.07 -18.64
C ILE A 217 -15.34 11.38 -17.22
N GLY A 218 -14.99 10.53 -16.26
CA GLY A 218 -15.21 10.72 -14.83
C GLY A 218 -14.54 9.67 -13.96
N TYR A 219 -14.53 9.92 -12.67
CA TYR A 219 -14.20 8.99 -11.59
C TYR A 219 -14.68 9.57 -10.25
N SER A 220 -14.81 8.72 -9.25
CA SER A 220 -15.19 9.14 -7.90
C SER A 220 -14.44 8.36 -6.83
N SER A 221 -14.37 8.92 -5.62
CA SER A 221 -13.96 8.18 -4.44
C SER A 221 -15.05 7.22 -3.98
N PHE A 222 -14.66 6.04 -3.53
CA PHE A 222 -15.58 5.09 -2.92
C PHE A 222 -15.77 5.44 -1.43
N PRO A 223 -16.93 5.12 -0.79
CA PRO A 223 -17.12 5.38 0.62
C PRO A 223 -16.21 4.48 1.47
N ILE A 224 -15.82 4.98 2.63
CA ILE A 224 -15.05 4.23 3.60
C ILE A 224 -15.97 3.55 4.62
N SER A 225 -15.50 2.50 5.28
CA SER A 225 -16.22 1.84 6.37
C SER A 225 -15.84 2.44 7.73
N ASP A 226 -16.64 2.14 8.77
CA ASP A 226 -16.30 2.43 10.16
C ASP A 226 -15.52 1.29 10.83
N LEU A 227 -14.89 0.41 10.02
CA LEU A 227 -14.07 -0.69 10.52
C LEU A 227 -12.70 -0.17 10.97
N PRO A 228 -12.15 -0.68 12.08
CA PRO A 228 -10.85 -0.29 12.57
C PRO A 228 -9.74 -0.46 11.52
N GLY A 229 -8.96 0.61 11.29
CA GLY A 229 -7.87 0.60 10.32
C GLY A 229 -8.28 0.66 8.86
N LEU A 230 -9.58 0.84 8.55
CA LEU A 230 -10.11 1.00 7.20
C LEU A 230 -10.95 2.28 7.04
N ASP A 231 -10.97 3.13 8.03
CA ASP A 231 -11.70 4.40 8.09
C ASP A 231 -11.13 5.51 7.16
N PHE A 232 -9.99 5.27 6.53
CA PHE A 232 -9.38 6.14 5.52
C PHE A 232 -9.12 5.43 4.18
N SER A 233 -9.43 4.16 4.06
CA SER A 233 -9.31 3.37 2.83
C SER A 233 -10.71 3.11 2.23
N PRO A 234 -10.89 3.19 0.91
CA PRO A 234 -9.87 3.30 -0.12
C PRO A 234 -9.52 4.75 -0.52
N SER A 235 -10.12 5.75 0.09
CA SER A 235 -9.97 7.15 -0.37
C SER A 235 -9.55 8.09 0.75
N PRO A 236 -8.39 8.76 0.63
CA PRO A 236 -8.01 9.84 1.53
C PRO A 236 -9.07 10.94 1.58
N ALA A 237 -9.21 11.62 2.72
CA ALA A 237 -10.18 12.70 2.87
C ALA A 237 -9.95 13.81 1.82
N SER A 238 -8.70 14.16 1.54
CA SER A 238 -8.34 15.17 0.55
C SER A 238 -8.76 14.86 -0.89
N MET A 239 -9.06 13.61 -1.21
CA MET A 239 -9.51 13.20 -2.54
C MET A 239 -10.99 12.80 -2.56
N ASP A 240 -11.70 13.00 -1.44
CA ASP A 240 -13.06 12.48 -1.30
C ASP A 240 -14.09 13.34 -2.04
N GLY A 241 -14.57 12.82 -3.17
CA GLY A 241 -15.49 13.50 -4.05
C GLY A 241 -15.65 12.83 -5.41
N VAL A 242 -16.13 13.59 -6.37
CA VAL A 242 -16.45 13.17 -7.73
C VAL A 242 -15.73 14.07 -8.73
N THR A 243 -15.02 13.49 -9.70
CA THR A 243 -14.34 14.25 -10.76
C THR A 243 -14.96 13.93 -12.11
N ILE A 244 -15.37 14.96 -12.84
CA ILE A 244 -16.05 14.82 -14.14
C ILE A 244 -15.36 15.69 -15.19
N ASP A 245 -15.20 15.15 -16.38
CA ASP A 245 -14.79 15.96 -17.54
C ASP A 245 -15.87 16.99 -17.88
N TYR A 246 -15.47 18.26 -18.04
CA TYR A 246 -16.37 19.38 -18.30
C TYR A 246 -17.33 19.17 -19.50
N ARG A 247 -16.94 18.32 -20.45
CA ARG A 247 -17.74 17.98 -21.66
C ARG A 247 -18.89 17.02 -21.36
N PHE A 248 -18.85 16.34 -20.21
CA PHE A 248 -19.83 15.34 -19.78
C PHE A 248 -20.54 15.74 -18.46
N PHE A 249 -20.38 17.00 -18.06
CA PHE A 249 -21.03 17.58 -16.88
C PHE A 249 -22.19 18.47 -17.33
N GLY A 250 -23.42 18.08 -17.03
CA GLY A 250 -24.63 18.80 -17.41
C GLY A 250 -24.93 18.79 -18.90
N VAL A 251 -25.81 19.70 -19.31
CA VAL A 251 -26.24 19.93 -20.69
C VAL A 251 -26.09 21.39 -21.09
N GLY A 252 -25.86 21.64 -22.38
CA GLY A 252 -25.65 23.00 -22.89
C GLY A 252 -24.27 23.56 -22.56
N GLY A 253 -24.08 24.88 -22.73
CA GLY A 253 -22.79 25.52 -22.46
C GLY A 253 -21.62 24.87 -23.22
N SER A 254 -20.64 24.37 -22.49
CA SER A 254 -19.47 23.64 -23.02
C SER A 254 -19.63 22.12 -23.06
N ALA A 255 -20.79 21.60 -22.65
CA ALA A 255 -21.06 20.17 -22.67
C ALA A 255 -21.15 19.62 -24.11
N SER A 256 -20.74 18.37 -24.28
CA SER A 256 -20.92 17.61 -25.51
C SER A 256 -22.42 17.46 -25.84
N SER A 257 -22.77 17.49 -27.12
CA SER A 257 -24.15 17.25 -27.56
C SER A 257 -24.65 15.82 -27.24
N ALA A 258 -23.75 14.90 -26.91
CA ALA A 258 -24.10 13.55 -26.48
C ALA A 258 -24.32 13.43 -24.97
N SER A 259 -23.93 14.44 -24.18
CA SER A 259 -24.10 14.45 -22.72
C SER A 259 -25.54 14.80 -22.37
N LEU A 260 -26.16 13.99 -21.53
CA LEU A 260 -27.37 14.31 -20.78
C LEU A 260 -27.08 14.46 -19.28
N GLY A 261 -25.80 14.56 -18.89
CA GLY A 261 -25.34 14.75 -17.51
C GLY A 261 -25.31 13.47 -16.65
N ARG A 262 -25.47 12.29 -17.27
CA ARG A 262 -25.59 11.02 -16.55
C ARG A 262 -24.25 10.41 -16.19
N THR A 263 -23.15 10.91 -16.74
CA THR A 263 -21.80 10.62 -16.20
C THR A 263 -21.72 11.01 -14.71
N ALA A 264 -22.21 12.20 -14.33
CA ALA A 264 -22.22 12.58 -12.91
C ALA A 264 -23.14 11.68 -12.07
N THR A 265 -24.29 11.25 -12.59
CA THR A 265 -25.21 10.31 -11.92
C THR A 265 -24.51 8.96 -11.67
N HIS A 266 -23.75 8.45 -12.64
CA HIS A 266 -22.94 7.25 -12.53
C HIS A 266 -21.86 7.39 -11.44
N GLU A 267 -21.06 8.45 -11.50
CA GLU A 267 -19.96 8.66 -10.55
C GLU A 267 -20.47 8.90 -9.12
N VAL A 268 -21.61 9.59 -8.96
CA VAL A 268 -22.28 9.73 -7.65
C VAL A 268 -22.80 8.37 -7.14
N GLY A 269 -23.17 7.46 -8.04
CA GLY A 269 -23.46 6.06 -7.68
C GLY A 269 -22.29 5.38 -6.99
N HIS A 270 -21.07 5.50 -7.54
CA HIS A 270 -19.85 5.02 -6.91
C HIS A 270 -19.55 5.75 -5.58
N PHE A 271 -19.74 7.07 -5.54
CA PHE A 271 -19.56 7.87 -4.32
C PHE A 271 -20.46 7.40 -3.17
N PHE A 272 -21.59 6.80 -3.47
CA PHE A 272 -22.47 6.15 -2.51
C PHE A 272 -22.36 4.62 -2.45
N GLY A 273 -21.27 4.05 -2.96
CA GLY A 273 -20.88 2.64 -2.75
C GLY A 273 -21.47 1.64 -3.72
N LEU A 274 -21.92 2.06 -4.91
CA LEU A 274 -22.29 1.14 -5.99
C LEU A 274 -21.07 0.75 -6.82
N ARG A 275 -21.07 -0.48 -7.30
CA ARG A 275 -20.14 -0.99 -8.31
C ARG A 275 -20.80 -0.96 -9.68
N HIS A 276 -19.99 -1.17 -10.72
CA HIS A 276 -20.53 -1.43 -12.05
C HIS A 276 -21.37 -2.71 -12.03
N ILE A 277 -22.48 -2.72 -12.74
CA ILE A 277 -23.43 -3.84 -12.68
C ILE A 277 -22.90 -5.17 -13.25
N TRP A 278 -21.73 -5.17 -13.91
CA TRP A 278 -21.01 -6.38 -14.35
C TRP A 278 -19.91 -6.79 -13.37
N GLY A 279 -19.78 -6.14 -12.20
CA GLY A 279 -18.80 -6.42 -11.15
C GLY A 279 -17.34 -6.27 -11.59
N ASP A 280 -17.06 -5.57 -12.71
CA ASP A 280 -15.74 -5.41 -13.32
C ASP A 280 -15.04 -6.74 -13.70
N GLY A 281 -15.85 -7.80 -13.88
CA GLY A 281 -15.39 -9.14 -14.28
C GLY A 281 -16.32 -9.81 -15.29
N GLY A 282 -16.32 -11.10 -15.30
CA GLY A 282 -17.25 -11.90 -16.10
C GLY A 282 -18.47 -12.36 -15.30
N CYS A 283 -19.20 -13.34 -15.83
CA CYS A 283 -20.41 -13.87 -15.19
C CYS A 283 -20.20 -14.47 -13.76
N ASP A 284 -18.97 -14.65 -13.35
CA ASP A 284 -18.62 -15.21 -12.03
C ASP A 284 -18.36 -14.10 -10.98
N VAL A 285 -18.49 -12.82 -11.38
CA VAL A 285 -18.31 -11.66 -10.51
C VAL A 285 -19.61 -10.90 -10.35
N ASP A 286 -19.90 -10.40 -9.13
CA ASP A 286 -21.15 -9.75 -8.76
C ASP A 286 -20.90 -8.28 -8.39
N ASP A 287 -21.91 -7.42 -8.59
CA ASP A 287 -21.96 -6.05 -8.08
C ASP A 287 -22.48 -5.96 -6.63
N PHE A 288 -22.73 -7.09 -6.00
CA PHE A 288 -23.28 -7.25 -4.63
C PHE A 288 -24.69 -6.63 -4.45
N VAL A 289 -25.46 -6.56 -5.51
CA VAL A 289 -26.86 -6.08 -5.50
C VAL A 289 -27.78 -7.16 -6.05
N VAL A 290 -28.67 -7.67 -5.23
CA VAL A 290 -29.48 -8.88 -5.53
C VAL A 290 -30.46 -8.69 -6.68
N ASP A 291 -30.94 -7.47 -6.94
CA ASP A 291 -31.96 -7.15 -7.94
C ASP A 291 -31.41 -6.54 -9.24
N THR A 292 -30.08 -6.52 -9.40
CA THR A 292 -29.39 -6.32 -10.67
C THR A 292 -29.12 -7.68 -11.33
N PRO A 293 -29.39 -7.86 -12.63
CA PRO A 293 -29.07 -9.10 -13.30
C PRO A 293 -27.55 -9.20 -13.58
N GLY A 294 -26.93 -10.34 -13.28
CA GLY A 294 -25.53 -10.55 -13.64
C GLY A 294 -25.29 -10.40 -15.16
N GLN A 295 -24.20 -9.73 -15.53
CA GLN A 295 -23.82 -9.55 -16.93
C GLN A 295 -22.30 -9.72 -17.12
N ASP A 296 -21.90 -10.11 -18.35
CA ASP A 296 -20.54 -10.54 -18.64
C ASP A 296 -19.54 -9.38 -18.83
N SER A 297 -20.03 -8.20 -19.12
CA SER A 297 -19.22 -7.01 -19.43
C SER A 297 -20.09 -5.77 -19.55
N ALA A 298 -19.44 -4.60 -19.58
CA ALA A 298 -20.09 -3.32 -19.86
C ALA A 298 -20.84 -3.32 -21.21
N ASN A 299 -22.01 -2.67 -21.25
CA ASN A 299 -22.72 -2.38 -22.47
C ASN A 299 -22.35 -0.97 -22.97
N ASN A 300 -22.10 -0.83 -24.28
CA ASN A 300 -21.64 0.43 -24.86
C ASN A 300 -22.62 1.05 -25.89
N THR A 301 -23.80 0.43 -26.06
CA THR A 301 -24.79 0.88 -27.07
C THR A 301 -26.22 0.77 -26.54
N CYS A 302 -27.11 1.64 -27.02
CA CYS A 302 -28.54 1.59 -26.72
C CYS A 302 -29.34 0.62 -27.62
N ASN A 303 -28.73 0.10 -28.68
CA ASN A 303 -29.44 -0.56 -29.80
C ASN A 303 -29.40 -2.09 -29.74
N ASP A 304 -29.21 -2.67 -28.56
CA ASP A 304 -29.27 -4.11 -28.42
C ASP A 304 -30.75 -4.57 -28.36
N ASN A 305 -31.38 -4.62 -29.53
CA ASN A 305 -32.69 -5.24 -29.68
C ASN A 305 -32.56 -6.46 -30.64
N PRO A 306 -32.72 -7.72 -30.17
CA PRO A 306 -33.20 -8.09 -28.84
C PRO A 306 -32.17 -7.77 -27.75
N SER A 307 -32.68 -7.56 -26.51
CA SER A 307 -31.87 -7.26 -25.32
C SER A 307 -30.61 -8.12 -25.28
N LYS A 308 -29.45 -7.50 -25.04
CA LYS A 308 -28.23 -8.30 -24.84
C LYS A 308 -28.48 -9.29 -23.71
N VAL A 309 -28.24 -10.56 -23.97
CA VAL A 309 -28.38 -11.64 -23.01
C VAL A 309 -26.99 -12.13 -22.67
N SER A 310 -26.60 -12.03 -21.43
CA SER A 310 -25.36 -12.63 -20.91
C SER A 310 -25.63 -13.25 -19.54
N CYS A 311 -24.80 -14.18 -19.08
CA CYS A 311 -24.96 -14.85 -17.78
C CYS A 311 -26.34 -15.49 -17.57
N GLY A 312 -27.08 -15.78 -18.65
CA GLY A 312 -28.43 -16.33 -18.60
C GLY A 312 -29.54 -15.31 -18.31
N ASN A 313 -29.23 -14.01 -18.29
CA ASN A 313 -30.17 -12.92 -17.99
C ASN A 313 -30.20 -11.90 -19.12
N ASN A 314 -31.30 -11.11 -19.19
CA ASN A 314 -31.29 -9.87 -19.96
C ASN A 314 -30.45 -8.82 -19.22
N ASN A 315 -29.50 -8.19 -19.90
CA ASN A 315 -28.70 -7.13 -19.33
C ASN A 315 -29.54 -5.90 -19.03
N MET A 316 -29.32 -5.24 -17.89
CA MET A 316 -30.03 -4.04 -17.47
C MET A 316 -29.31 -2.79 -18.03
N ILE A 317 -29.28 -2.64 -19.38
CA ILE A 317 -28.61 -1.55 -20.07
C ILE A 317 -29.12 -0.14 -19.71
N GLN A 318 -30.26 -0.06 -19.02
CA GLN A 318 -30.86 1.18 -18.51
C GLN A 318 -30.35 1.60 -17.12
N ASN A 319 -29.55 0.75 -16.47
CA ASN A 319 -29.00 1.07 -15.16
C ASN A 319 -27.95 2.18 -15.25
N PHE A 320 -27.98 3.14 -14.33
CA PHE A 320 -26.98 4.22 -14.30
C PHE A 320 -25.56 3.72 -14.05
N MET A 321 -25.36 2.49 -13.53
CA MET A 321 -24.05 1.88 -13.28
C MET A 321 -23.53 1.05 -14.44
N ASP A 322 -24.13 1.11 -15.64
CA ASP A 322 -23.59 0.54 -16.89
C ASP A 322 -22.81 1.61 -17.70
N TYR A 323 -22.14 1.24 -18.78
CA TYR A 323 -21.41 2.14 -19.69
C TYR A 323 -22.20 2.51 -20.95
N THR A 324 -23.49 2.29 -20.94
CA THR A 324 -24.37 2.70 -22.03
C THR A 324 -24.38 4.23 -22.21
N PRO A 325 -24.66 4.74 -23.40
CA PRO A 325 -24.85 6.18 -23.60
C PRO A 325 -25.92 6.73 -22.66
N ASP A 326 -25.76 8.00 -22.24
CA ASP A 326 -26.70 8.70 -21.35
C ASP A 326 -28.16 8.55 -21.76
N ALA A 327 -28.43 8.50 -23.08
CA ALA A 327 -29.79 8.38 -23.62
C ALA A 327 -30.49 7.04 -23.31
N CYS A 328 -29.78 6.03 -22.83
CA CYS A 328 -30.38 4.75 -22.46
C CYS A 328 -30.56 4.57 -20.97
N MET A 329 -29.77 5.26 -20.15
CA MET A 329 -29.77 5.12 -18.70
C MET A 329 -31.01 5.82 -18.10
N ASN A 330 -31.75 5.15 -17.21
CA ASN A 330 -32.90 5.75 -16.61
C ASN A 330 -33.31 5.22 -15.22
N LEU A 331 -32.53 4.34 -14.59
CA LEU A 331 -32.89 3.79 -13.29
C LEU A 331 -31.72 3.41 -12.37
N PHE A 332 -31.98 3.50 -11.08
CA PHE A 332 -31.37 2.69 -10.03
C PHE A 332 -32.37 1.65 -9.53
N THR A 333 -31.88 0.51 -8.99
CA THR A 333 -32.73 -0.53 -8.41
C THR A 333 -32.98 -0.29 -6.90
N ALA A 334 -33.95 -1.01 -6.33
CA ALA A 334 -34.24 -0.95 -4.90
C ALA A 334 -33.07 -1.47 -4.05
N GLY A 335 -32.33 -2.48 -4.53
CA GLY A 335 -31.12 -2.97 -3.87
C GLY A 335 -30.00 -1.93 -3.90
N GLN A 336 -29.82 -1.23 -5.02
CA GLN A 336 -28.87 -0.12 -5.11
C GLN A 336 -29.25 1.02 -4.16
N VAL A 337 -30.52 1.37 -4.06
CA VAL A 337 -31.01 2.37 -3.11
C VAL A 337 -30.81 1.91 -1.66
N GLU A 338 -30.99 0.63 -1.34
CA GLU A 338 -30.70 0.10 0.00
C GLU A 338 -29.23 0.27 0.39
N ARG A 339 -28.30 0.12 -0.57
CA ARG A 339 -26.87 0.41 -0.35
C ARG A 339 -26.64 1.90 -0.08
N PHE A 340 -27.26 2.81 -0.85
CA PHE A 340 -27.22 4.26 -0.56
C PHE A 340 -27.68 4.56 0.85
N ASP A 341 -28.78 3.95 1.27
CA ASP A 341 -29.34 4.15 2.60
C ASP A 341 -28.37 3.74 3.71
N VAL A 342 -27.70 2.62 3.52
CA VAL A 342 -26.72 2.09 4.48
C VAL A 342 -25.48 2.97 4.52
N VAL A 343 -24.94 3.35 3.37
CA VAL A 343 -23.78 4.21 3.25
C VAL A 343 -24.01 5.57 3.89
N LEU A 344 -25.12 6.23 3.56
CA LEU A 344 -25.47 7.54 4.12
C LEU A 344 -25.80 7.53 5.62
N ALA A 345 -26.07 6.35 6.18
CA ALA A 345 -26.38 6.22 7.61
C ALA A 345 -25.19 5.76 8.46
N ASN A 346 -24.13 5.20 7.86
CA ASN A 346 -23.08 4.53 8.60
C ASN A 346 -21.65 4.88 8.14
N SER A 347 -21.45 5.21 6.84
CA SER A 347 -20.10 5.50 6.33
C SER A 347 -19.62 6.86 6.85
N PRO A 348 -18.44 6.96 7.44
CA PRO A 348 -17.79 8.23 7.73
C PRO A 348 -17.74 9.13 6.49
N ARG A 349 -17.79 10.44 6.68
CA ARG A 349 -17.83 11.45 5.60
C ARG A 349 -19.06 11.38 4.67
N ARG A 350 -19.96 10.36 4.84
CA ARG A 350 -21.25 10.30 4.12
C ARG A 350 -22.42 10.63 5.05
N LEU A 351 -22.37 10.09 6.27
CA LEU A 351 -23.43 10.33 7.26
C LEU A 351 -23.51 11.81 7.68
N THR A 352 -22.38 12.52 7.72
CA THR A 352 -22.27 13.92 8.12
C THR A 352 -22.74 14.89 7.03
N LEU A 353 -22.83 14.45 5.76
CA LEU A 353 -23.37 15.25 4.66
C LEU A 353 -24.88 15.51 4.79
N VAL A 354 -25.61 14.55 5.40
CA VAL A 354 -27.07 14.56 5.35
C VAL A 354 -27.67 15.71 6.18
N ASN A 355 -28.35 16.63 5.51
CA ASN A 355 -29.10 17.73 6.14
C ASN A 355 -28.28 18.67 7.05
N ASN A 356 -26.98 18.76 6.81
CA ASN A 356 -26.06 19.55 7.63
C ASN A 356 -26.25 21.07 7.45
N ARG A 357 -25.38 21.87 8.09
CA ARG A 357 -25.47 23.33 8.06
C ARG A 357 -25.33 23.94 6.65
N ALA A 358 -24.49 23.31 5.78
CA ALA A 358 -24.21 23.84 4.45
C ALA A 358 -25.43 23.84 3.51
N THR A 359 -26.52 23.11 3.86
CA THR A 359 -27.80 23.12 3.14
C THR A 359 -28.70 24.31 3.49
N LYS A 360 -28.32 25.09 4.51
CA LYS A 360 -29.15 26.17 5.08
C LYS A 360 -28.53 27.53 4.78
N ASP A 361 -29.39 28.56 4.62
CA ASP A 361 -28.86 29.91 4.47
C ASP A 361 -28.19 30.37 5.77
N PRO A 362 -27.00 31.02 5.69
CA PRO A 362 -26.29 31.48 6.88
C PRO A 362 -27.05 32.63 7.58
N VAL A 363 -26.96 32.63 8.90
CA VAL A 363 -27.52 33.72 9.72
C VAL A 363 -26.39 34.61 10.17
N LEU A 364 -26.12 35.67 9.42
CA LEU A 364 -25.02 36.59 9.71
C LEU A 364 -25.49 37.81 10.49
N ALA A 365 -24.62 38.35 11.34
CA ALA A 365 -24.79 39.66 11.95
C ALA A 365 -24.79 40.74 10.83
N SER A 366 -25.44 41.85 11.09
CA SER A 366 -25.43 42.96 10.11
C SER A 366 -24.01 43.55 9.98
N ARG A 367 -23.27 43.66 11.09
CA ARG A 367 -21.93 44.24 11.17
C ARG A 367 -21.06 43.33 12.01
N ASP A 368 -20.09 42.72 11.38
CA ASP A 368 -19.20 41.73 11.99
C ASP A 368 -17.87 41.71 11.22
N LEU A 369 -16.77 41.96 11.91
CA LEU A 369 -15.41 41.84 11.38
C LEU A 369 -14.63 40.82 12.21
N SER A 370 -14.18 39.78 11.61
CA SER A 370 -13.40 38.73 12.26
C SER A 370 -11.90 39.02 12.19
N LEU A 371 -11.18 38.76 13.25
CA LEU A 371 -9.73 38.58 13.20
C LEU A 371 -9.45 37.16 12.67
N PHE A 372 -9.06 37.07 11.40
CA PHE A 372 -8.90 35.78 10.73
C PHE A 372 -7.57 35.09 11.11
N GLN A 373 -6.44 35.82 11.01
CA GLN A 373 -5.12 35.26 11.26
C GLN A 373 -4.15 36.33 11.76
N ILE A 374 -3.24 35.97 12.67
CA ILE A 374 -2.05 36.78 13.00
C ILE A 374 -0.92 36.36 12.03
N ILE A 375 -0.42 37.32 11.23
CA ILE A 375 0.75 37.09 10.38
C ILE A 375 2.02 37.21 11.22
N GLN A 376 2.10 38.25 12.05
CA GLN A 376 3.22 38.51 12.97
C GLN A 376 2.76 39.30 14.22
N PRO A 377 3.38 39.08 15.39
CA PRO A 377 4.34 38.02 15.68
C PRO A 377 3.65 36.67 15.91
N VAL A 378 4.25 35.59 15.38
CA VAL A 378 3.88 34.20 15.68
C VAL A 378 4.55 33.73 16.96
N ASP A 379 4.18 32.52 17.47
CA ASP A 379 4.67 31.99 18.73
C ASP A 379 6.19 31.74 18.75
N ALA A 380 6.80 31.40 17.64
CA ALA A 380 8.24 31.17 17.53
C ALA A 380 8.89 32.27 16.67
N ILE A 381 9.66 33.14 17.25
CA ILE A 381 10.31 34.27 16.57
C ILE A 381 11.84 34.18 16.61
N CYS A 382 12.53 34.86 15.68
CA CYS A 382 14.00 34.98 15.64
C CYS A 382 14.52 36.39 15.97
N ASP A 383 13.64 37.37 16.01
CA ASP A 383 13.97 38.76 16.32
C ASP A 383 12.89 39.32 17.24
N LEU A 384 13.32 40.14 18.19
CA LEU A 384 12.41 40.87 19.08
C LEU A 384 11.77 42.07 18.37
N ASN A 385 12.35 42.56 17.29
CA ASN A 385 11.80 43.66 16.52
C ASN A 385 10.79 43.08 15.51
N VAL A 386 9.51 43.18 15.82
CA VAL A 386 8.43 42.62 15.02
C VAL A 386 7.67 43.72 14.29
N LEU A 387 7.11 43.39 13.13
CA LEU A 387 6.12 44.20 12.42
C LEU A 387 4.75 43.55 12.65
N PRO A 388 3.94 44.00 13.63
CA PRO A 388 2.67 43.36 13.93
C PRO A 388 1.73 43.48 12.73
N GLU A 389 1.18 42.33 12.29
CA GLU A 389 0.35 42.23 11.10
C GLU A 389 -0.75 41.17 11.30
N VAL A 390 -1.96 41.51 10.91
CA VAL A 390 -3.13 40.66 11.11
C VAL A 390 -4.03 40.69 9.88
N VAL A 391 -4.62 39.53 9.53
CA VAL A 391 -5.65 39.44 8.51
C VAL A 391 -7.02 39.57 9.16
N VAL A 392 -7.85 40.38 8.58
CA VAL A 392 -9.27 40.53 8.98
C VAL A 392 -10.21 40.11 7.84
N GLN A 393 -11.41 39.65 8.20
CA GLN A 393 -12.42 39.24 7.24
C GLN A 393 -13.77 39.88 7.62
N ASN A 394 -14.51 40.43 6.65
CA ASN A 394 -15.89 40.84 6.86
C ASN A 394 -16.79 39.60 6.89
N THR A 395 -17.26 39.24 8.09
CA THR A 395 -18.18 38.12 8.33
C THR A 395 -19.64 38.62 8.51
N GLY A 396 -19.88 39.93 8.36
CA GLY A 396 -21.19 40.52 8.43
C GLY A 396 -21.83 40.84 7.05
N LEU A 397 -23.08 41.27 7.06
CA LEU A 397 -23.83 41.62 5.85
C LEU A 397 -23.52 43.03 5.32
N ALA A 398 -23.12 43.94 6.21
CA ALA A 398 -22.85 45.30 5.80
C ALA A 398 -21.39 45.44 5.31
N GLN A 399 -21.20 46.27 4.31
CA GLN A 399 -19.87 46.71 3.90
C GLN A 399 -19.12 47.37 5.07
N ILE A 400 -17.90 46.90 5.34
CA ILE A 400 -17.05 47.49 6.37
C ILE A 400 -16.12 48.52 5.75
N GLN A 401 -16.27 49.79 6.19
CA GLN A 401 -15.49 50.92 5.68
C GLN A 401 -14.40 51.32 6.62
N SER A 402 -14.49 50.98 7.91
CA SER A 402 -13.43 51.23 8.87
C SER A 402 -13.50 50.30 10.07
N ALA A 403 -12.36 50.03 10.69
CA ALA A 403 -12.29 49.32 11.96
C ALA A 403 -11.23 49.94 12.85
N ARG A 404 -11.46 49.91 14.17
CA ARG A 404 -10.47 50.22 15.19
C ARG A 404 -9.95 48.90 15.77
N ILE A 405 -8.65 48.69 15.66
CA ILE A 405 -8.03 47.50 16.19
C ILE A 405 -6.92 47.89 17.14
N GLU A 406 -6.89 47.23 18.28
CA GLU A 406 -5.86 47.38 19.28
C GLU A 406 -4.84 46.23 19.16
N PHE A 407 -3.56 46.60 19.30
CA PHE A 407 -2.44 45.71 19.50
C PHE A 407 -2.04 45.83 20.97
N LEU A 408 -2.20 44.72 21.72
CA LEU A 408 -1.93 44.68 23.14
C LEU A 408 -0.75 43.76 23.43
N ARG A 409 -0.03 44.07 24.49
CA ARG A 409 0.98 43.20 25.08
C ARG A 409 0.69 42.99 26.56
N ASN A 410 0.56 41.72 26.99
CA ASN A 410 0.25 41.35 28.38
C ASN A 410 -0.94 42.16 28.95
N GLY A 411 -2.00 42.28 28.17
CA GLY A 411 -3.22 43.00 28.46
C GLY A 411 -3.12 44.53 28.41
N SER A 412 -1.96 45.11 28.12
CA SER A 412 -1.75 46.57 27.99
C SER A 412 -1.80 47.01 26.53
N VAL A 413 -2.62 47.98 26.20
CA VAL A 413 -2.72 48.51 24.83
C VAL A 413 -1.40 49.22 24.49
N ILE A 414 -0.75 48.78 23.44
CA ILE A 414 0.48 49.33 22.89
C ILE A 414 0.18 50.29 21.74
N GLN A 415 -0.71 49.86 20.85
CA GLN A 415 -1.18 50.66 19.72
C GLN A 415 -2.69 50.50 19.59
N SER A 416 -3.40 51.59 19.31
CA SER A 416 -4.81 51.55 18.93
C SER A 416 -4.95 52.31 17.63
N ARG A 417 -5.29 51.59 16.57
CA ARG A 417 -5.25 52.16 15.21
C ARG A 417 -6.60 52.01 14.52
N ARG A 418 -7.03 53.09 13.85
CA ARG A 418 -8.20 53.06 12.98
C ARG A 418 -7.75 52.82 11.54
N PHE A 419 -8.20 51.73 10.97
CA PHE A 419 -7.95 51.35 9.58
C PHE A 419 -9.12 51.81 8.70
N GLN A 420 -8.82 52.29 7.49
CA GLN A 420 -9.80 52.52 6.44
C GLN A 420 -9.86 51.23 5.61
N LEU A 421 -11.02 50.71 5.44
CA LEU A 421 -11.30 49.44 4.77
C LEU A 421 -12.31 49.62 3.62
N ASN A 422 -12.52 48.64 2.85
CA ASN A 422 -13.61 48.58 1.87
C ASN A 422 -13.99 47.11 1.61
N LEU A 423 -14.47 46.45 2.66
CA LEU A 423 -14.68 44.99 2.62
C LEU A 423 -16.17 44.69 2.47
N SER A 424 -16.54 44.03 1.40
CA SER A 424 -17.82 43.36 1.25
C SER A 424 -17.84 42.08 2.06
N THR A 425 -19.00 41.48 2.28
CA THR A 425 -19.13 40.20 2.97
C THR A 425 -18.18 39.15 2.36
N GLY A 426 -17.39 38.51 3.20
CA GLY A 426 -16.42 37.47 2.83
C GLY A 426 -15.04 37.98 2.41
N GLU A 427 -14.89 39.29 2.13
CA GLU A 427 -13.60 39.85 1.70
C GLU A 427 -12.63 40.01 2.87
N PHE A 428 -11.33 39.89 2.54
CA PHE A 428 -10.22 40.00 3.48
C PHE A 428 -9.39 41.26 3.25
N ASP A 429 -8.70 41.70 4.30
CA ASP A 429 -7.61 42.69 4.19
C ASP A 429 -6.51 42.37 5.20
N THR A 430 -5.28 42.77 4.87
CA THR A 430 -4.12 42.56 5.75
C THR A 430 -3.71 43.91 6.35
N LEU A 431 -3.68 43.96 7.67
CA LEU A 431 -3.51 45.20 8.41
C LEU A 431 -2.17 45.23 9.17
N ALA A 432 -1.30 46.13 8.83
CA ALA A 432 -0.01 46.32 9.47
C ALA A 432 -0.05 47.44 10.51
N PHE A 433 0.59 47.20 11.62
CA PHE A 433 0.83 48.16 12.70
C PHE A 433 2.26 48.74 12.57
N ASP A 434 2.60 49.73 13.39
CA ASP A 434 3.95 50.25 13.43
C ASP A 434 4.88 49.22 14.07
N PRO A 435 6.18 49.15 13.66
CA PRO A 435 7.16 48.25 14.24
C PRO A 435 7.21 48.35 15.76
N TYR A 436 7.34 47.21 16.43
CA TYR A 436 7.37 47.15 17.89
C TYR A 436 8.51 46.24 18.38
N LEU A 437 9.28 46.72 19.35
CA LEU A 437 10.32 45.95 20.00
C LEU A 437 9.74 45.20 21.19
N LEU A 438 9.58 43.89 21.04
CA LEU A 438 9.18 42.99 22.13
C LEU A 438 10.23 42.98 23.25
N GLN A 439 9.81 42.70 24.47
CA GLN A 439 10.74 42.55 25.57
C GLN A 439 11.23 41.13 25.70
N ALA A 440 12.42 40.91 26.23
CA ALA A 440 12.88 39.59 26.56
C ALA A 440 11.94 38.95 27.64
N GLY A 441 11.63 37.66 27.47
CA GLY A 441 10.72 36.95 28.34
C GLY A 441 9.31 36.79 27.73
N ASN A 442 8.31 36.46 28.56
CA ASN A 442 6.96 36.20 28.13
C ASN A 442 6.27 37.42 27.54
N ASN A 443 5.81 37.29 26.31
CA ASN A 443 5.00 38.26 25.59
C ASN A 443 3.69 37.57 25.20
N ARG A 444 2.58 37.92 25.85
CA ARG A 444 1.26 37.57 25.31
C ARG A 444 0.82 38.73 24.43
N ILE A 445 0.75 38.51 23.16
CA ILE A 445 0.27 39.48 22.19
C ILE A 445 -1.21 39.21 21.92
N GLU A 446 -1.99 40.29 21.85
CA GLU A 446 -3.40 40.22 21.50
C GLU A 446 -3.69 41.28 20.45
N PHE A 447 -4.41 40.91 19.41
CA PHE A 447 -5.12 41.84 18.54
C PHE A 447 -6.59 41.82 18.92
N LYS A 448 -7.20 43.01 19.02
CA LYS A 448 -8.59 43.12 19.43
C LYS A 448 -9.32 44.17 18.62
N ILE A 449 -10.42 43.76 17.96
CA ILE A 449 -11.35 44.68 17.30
C ILE A 449 -12.19 45.39 18.39
N THR A 450 -12.24 46.71 18.37
CA THR A 450 -13.01 47.48 19.33
C THR A 450 -14.16 48.27 18.69
N GLU A 451 -14.02 48.61 17.41
CA GLU A 451 -15.03 49.34 16.66
C GLU A 451 -15.04 48.87 15.21
N VAL A 452 -16.22 48.74 14.61
CA VAL A 452 -16.46 48.44 13.19
C VAL A 452 -17.46 49.46 12.67
N ASN A 453 -17.08 50.20 11.62
CA ASN A 453 -17.84 51.36 11.13
C ASN A 453 -18.25 52.34 12.23
N ASP A 454 -17.33 52.68 13.14
CA ASP A 454 -17.49 53.59 14.29
C ASP A 454 -18.58 53.13 15.30
N LEU A 455 -18.90 51.87 15.32
CA LEU A 455 -19.87 51.28 16.26
C LEU A 455 -19.28 49.97 16.84
N GLU A 456 -19.94 49.45 17.86
CA GLU A 456 -19.58 48.13 18.44
C GLU A 456 -19.81 47.00 17.47
N ASP A 457 -18.91 46.04 17.38
CA ASP A 457 -19.13 44.82 16.60
C ASP A 457 -20.27 43.99 17.20
N GLN A 458 -21.10 43.39 16.35
CA GLN A 458 -22.25 42.59 16.79
C GLN A 458 -21.93 41.17 17.17
N ASN A 459 -20.79 40.67 16.72
CA ASN A 459 -20.25 39.36 17.08
C ASN A 459 -18.86 39.53 17.76
N THR A 460 -18.85 39.59 19.06
CA THR A 460 -17.62 39.81 19.80
C THR A 460 -16.76 38.54 20.02
N SER A 461 -17.26 37.38 19.62
CA SER A 461 -16.58 36.09 19.84
C SER A 461 -15.36 35.89 18.94
N ASN A 462 -15.32 36.59 17.78
CA ASN A 462 -14.25 36.54 16.79
C ASN A 462 -13.37 37.80 16.77
N ASN A 463 -13.54 38.67 17.75
CA ASN A 463 -12.89 39.98 17.87
C ASN A 463 -11.50 39.94 18.47
N SER A 464 -11.01 38.83 18.98
CA SER A 464 -9.68 38.71 19.58
C SER A 464 -8.93 37.51 19.04
N LYS A 465 -7.62 37.72 18.75
CA LYS A 465 -6.67 36.62 18.50
C LYS A 465 -5.37 36.88 19.26
N PHE A 466 -4.70 35.80 19.61
CA PHE A 466 -3.51 35.82 20.48
C PHE A 466 -2.33 35.11 19.83
N SER A 467 -1.11 35.53 20.21
CA SER A 467 0.12 34.77 20.05
C SER A 467 1.01 34.96 21.27
N ASN A 468 1.90 34.00 21.53
CA ASN A 468 2.83 34.03 22.68
C ASN A 468 4.27 33.99 22.18
N PRO A 469 4.78 35.07 21.55
CA PRO A 469 6.08 35.09 20.90
C PRO A 469 7.25 34.80 21.87
N VAL A 470 8.00 33.74 21.56
CA VAL A 470 9.22 33.34 22.25
C VAL A 470 10.40 33.45 21.29
N LEU A 471 11.42 34.17 21.66
CA LEU A 471 12.66 34.28 20.88
C LEU A 471 13.41 32.94 20.92
N GLN A 472 13.61 32.33 19.78
CA GLN A 472 14.37 31.09 19.66
C GLN A 472 15.73 31.35 19.00
N GLY A 473 16.76 30.69 19.53
CA GLY A 473 18.10 30.64 18.99
C GLY A 473 18.40 29.43 18.12
N GLU A 474 19.60 29.41 17.56
CA GLU A 474 20.14 28.27 16.82
C GLU A 474 20.80 27.28 17.80
N ILE A 475 20.54 25.99 17.62
CA ILE A 475 21.15 24.92 18.42
C ILE A 475 22.35 24.31 17.69
N SER A 476 23.28 23.76 18.49
CA SER A 476 24.37 22.92 18.01
C SER A 476 24.05 21.46 18.21
N LEU A 477 24.35 20.62 17.20
CA LEU A 477 24.14 19.19 17.29
C LEU A 477 25.42 18.45 17.77
N PRO A 478 25.32 17.33 18.48
CA PRO A 478 24.07 16.68 18.91
C PRO A 478 23.33 17.47 20.01
N TYR A 479 22.03 17.51 19.91
CA TYR A 479 21.15 18.17 20.87
C TYR A 479 20.24 17.14 21.54
N GLN A 480 20.06 17.26 22.87
CA GLN A 480 19.11 16.46 23.64
C GLN A 480 18.18 17.37 24.43
N TYR A 481 16.90 17.21 24.20
CA TYR A 481 15.87 17.94 24.95
C TYR A 481 15.76 17.44 26.38
N ASN A 482 15.60 18.36 27.33
CA ASN A 482 15.40 18.05 28.75
C ASN A 482 13.93 18.30 29.16
N PRO A 483 13.08 17.27 29.30
CA PRO A 483 11.68 17.45 29.70
C PRO A 483 11.48 18.11 31.09
N GLN A 484 12.48 18.06 31.99
CA GLN A 484 12.39 18.68 33.29
C GLN A 484 12.41 20.22 33.26
N SER A 485 12.89 20.79 32.15
CA SER A 485 12.87 22.23 31.90
C SER A 485 11.73 22.67 30.98
N PHE A 486 10.74 21.84 30.76
CA PHE A 486 9.63 22.07 29.85
C PHE A 486 9.01 23.48 29.92
N PRO A 487 8.74 24.17 28.79
CA PRO A 487 9.09 23.76 27.44
C PRO A 487 10.56 24.02 27.06
N GLY A 488 11.38 24.63 27.98
CA GLY A 488 12.80 24.92 27.79
C GLY A 488 13.06 25.93 26.69
N ASP A 489 13.81 25.48 25.68
CA ASP A 489 14.11 26.25 24.47
C ASP A 489 13.18 25.86 23.27
N TRP A 490 12.27 24.92 23.50
CA TRP A 490 11.18 24.65 22.57
C TRP A 490 10.01 25.61 22.83
N VAL A 491 9.15 25.77 21.82
CA VAL A 491 7.94 26.59 21.91
C VAL A 491 6.70 25.74 21.73
N ILE A 492 5.71 25.94 22.59
CA ILE A 492 4.37 25.39 22.41
C ILE A 492 3.55 26.44 21.65
N SER A 493 2.93 26.03 20.55
CA SER A 493 1.87 26.78 19.92
C SER A 493 0.56 26.00 20.10
N ASN A 494 -0.40 26.67 20.76
CA ASN A 494 -1.70 26.15 21.13
C ASN A 494 -2.76 27.11 20.56
N PRO A 495 -3.24 26.87 19.34
CA PRO A 495 -4.10 27.82 18.62
C PRO A 495 -5.49 28.02 19.21
N ASP A 496 -6.01 27.02 19.93
CA ASP A 496 -7.35 27.06 20.54
C ASP A 496 -7.36 27.46 22.03
N GLU A 497 -6.16 27.69 22.61
CA GLU A 497 -5.95 28.01 24.03
C GLU A 497 -6.58 27.00 25.02
N SER A 498 -6.78 25.73 24.60
CA SER A 498 -7.33 24.66 25.40
C SER A 498 -6.23 23.71 25.93
N THR A 499 -6.50 22.39 25.97
CA THR A 499 -5.50 21.37 26.35
C THR A 499 -4.34 21.38 25.38
N THR A 500 -3.11 21.31 25.88
CA THR A 500 -1.91 21.31 25.06
C THR A 500 -0.80 20.46 25.69
N TRP A 501 0.34 20.39 25.05
CA TRP A 501 1.51 19.67 25.52
C TRP A 501 1.89 20.06 26.96
N GLN A 502 2.13 19.03 27.79
CA GLN A 502 2.49 19.18 29.20
C GLN A 502 3.65 18.27 29.57
N SER A 503 4.36 18.59 30.67
CA SER A 503 5.38 17.69 31.22
C SER A 503 4.81 16.85 32.35
N THR A 504 5.28 15.61 32.46
CA THR A 504 4.90 14.68 33.53
C THR A 504 6.07 13.80 33.96
N MET A 505 5.93 13.18 35.16
CA MET A 505 6.86 12.17 35.63
C MET A 505 6.17 10.80 35.60
N LEU A 506 6.62 9.92 34.73
CA LEU A 506 6.14 8.55 34.59
C LEU A 506 6.91 7.60 35.55
N THR A 507 6.25 6.58 36.04
CA THR A 507 6.90 5.47 36.74
C THR A 507 6.99 4.28 35.79
N LEU A 508 8.13 4.12 35.14
CA LEU A 508 8.39 3.06 34.18
C LEU A 508 9.30 2.01 34.81
N ASP A 509 8.86 0.76 34.82
CA ASP A 509 9.60 -0.35 35.43
C ASP A 509 10.09 -0.05 36.86
N GLY A 510 9.31 0.73 37.62
CA GLY A 510 9.62 1.16 38.97
C GLY A 510 10.60 2.33 39.10
N GLN A 511 11.00 2.94 37.98
CA GLN A 511 11.87 4.13 37.93
C GLN A 511 11.08 5.36 37.49
N SER A 512 11.31 6.50 38.14
CA SER A 512 10.69 7.78 37.78
C SER A 512 11.45 8.41 36.60
N GLN A 513 10.76 8.63 35.48
CA GLN A 513 11.32 9.19 34.25
C GLN A 513 10.47 10.35 33.71
N PRO A 514 11.10 11.46 33.26
CA PRO A 514 10.35 12.59 32.73
C PRO A 514 9.86 12.30 31.30
N ALA A 515 8.66 12.78 30.99
CA ALA A 515 8.07 12.73 29.67
C ALA A 515 7.28 14.01 29.39
N ILE A 516 6.95 14.21 28.14
CA ILE A 516 5.96 15.19 27.66
C ILE A 516 4.74 14.40 27.22
N TYR A 517 3.56 14.95 27.37
CA TYR A 517 2.33 14.31 26.91
C TYR A 517 1.29 15.33 26.47
N LEU A 518 0.38 14.88 25.62
CA LEU A 518 -0.88 15.56 25.36
C LEU A 518 -2.01 14.68 25.92
N ASP A 519 -2.87 15.32 26.71
CA ASP A 519 -4.04 14.68 27.33
C ASP A 519 -5.21 14.68 26.32
N ASN A 520 -5.16 13.76 25.35
CA ASN A 520 -6.23 13.60 24.38
C ASN A 520 -7.48 12.94 24.98
N TYR A 521 -7.32 12.18 26.07
CA TYR A 521 -8.43 11.50 26.72
C TYR A 521 -9.48 12.47 27.28
N ASP A 522 -9.04 13.59 27.86
CA ASP A 522 -9.91 14.64 28.42
C ASP A 522 -10.01 15.88 27.50
N TYR A 523 -9.48 15.84 26.27
CA TYR A 523 -9.46 16.97 25.33
C TYR A 523 -10.74 17.02 24.49
N ASP A 524 -11.75 17.79 24.95
CA ASP A 524 -13.06 17.93 24.31
C ASP A 524 -13.06 18.91 23.12
N ALA A 525 -12.11 18.73 22.18
CA ALA A 525 -12.03 19.55 20.97
C ALA A 525 -11.40 18.75 19.79
N PRO A 526 -12.15 17.87 19.12
CA PRO A 526 -11.63 17.07 18.03
C PRO A 526 -11.19 17.93 16.85
N GLY A 527 -10.12 17.50 16.19
CA GLY A 527 -9.52 18.18 15.04
C GLY A 527 -8.56 19.31 15.40
N GLN A 528 -8.45 19.70 16.67
CA GLN A 528 -7.48 20.69 17.12
C GLN A 528 -6.06 20.16 17.08
N VAL A 529 -5.11 21.06 16.84
CA VAL A 529 -3.71 20.72 16.55
C VAL A 529 -2.80 21.50 17.47
N ASP A 530 -1.93 20.79 18.21
CA ASP A 530 -0.98 21.35 19.17
C ASP A 530 0.46 21.11 18.73
N TYR A 531 1.26 22.17 18.70
CA TYR A 531 2.61 22.18 18.17
C TYR A 531 3.64 22.26 19.28
N LEU A 532 4.67 21.40 19.21
CA LEU A 532 5.89 21.47 20.00
C LEU A 532 7.05 21.79 19.04
N ILE A 533 7.46 23.04 18.98
CA ILE A 533 8.34 23.61 17.95
C ILE A 533 9.78 23.67 18.45
N SER A 534 10.71 23.05 17.71
CA SER A 534 12.14 23.05 18.05
C SER A 534 12.78 24.42 17.88
N PRO A 535 13.92 24.68 18.54
CA PRO A 535 14.85 25.74 18.16
C PRO A 535 15.36 25.57 16.72
N ILE A 536 16.05 26.58 16.18
CA ILE A 536 16.55 26.57 14.80
C ILE A 536 17.68 25.58 14.63
N ILE A 537 17.60 24.78 13.59
CA ILE A 537 18.59 23.80 13.15
C ILE A 537 19.22 24.31 11.84
N ASP A 538 20.53 24.42 11.78
CA ASP A 538 21.24 24.83 10.55
C ASP A 538 21.65 23.59 9.75
N LEU A 539 20.82 23.18 8.78
CA LEU A 539 21.08 22.01 7.93
C LEU A 539 22.25 22.23 6.95
N SER A 540 22.69 23.48 6.75
CA SER A 540 23.91 23.71 5.99
C SER A 540 25.17 23.22 6.72
N LYS A 541 25.12 23.18 8.05
CA LYS A 541 26.14 22.58 8.90
C LYS A 541 25.96 21.08 9.14
N TYR A 542 24.69 20.63 9.11
CA TYR A 542 24.29 19.25 9.44
C TYR A 542 23.35 18.67 8.38
N PRO A 543 23.83 18.41 7.14
CA PRO A 543 22.99 18.04 6.01
C PRO A 543 22.31 16.66 6.15
N ASN A 544 22.78 15.82 7.05
CA ASN A 544 22.23 14.50 7.36
C ASN A 544 21.69 14.41 8.79
N ALA A 545 21.19 15.51 9.32
CA ALA A 545 20.62 15.54 10.66
C ALA A 545 19.40 14.61 10.79
N GLN A 546 19.18 14.09 12.00
CA GLN A 546 18.11 13.17 12.31
C GLN A 546 17.41 13.58 13.61
N LEU A 547 16.09 13.75 13.59
CA LEU A 547 15.26 13.82 14.80
C LEU A 547 14.94 12.40 15.26
N VAL A 548 15.16 12.13 16.54
CA VAL A 548 14.84 10.85 17.16
C VAL A 548 14.11 11.11 18.48
N PHE A 549 13.00 10.43 18.69
CA PHE A 549 12.24 10.49 19.94
C PHE A 549 11.58 9.15 20.23
N GLU A 550 11.11 8.96 21.45
CA GLU A 550 10.34 7.77 21.80
C GLU A 550 8.89 8.17 22.05
N VAL A 551 7.95 7.42 21.49
CA VAL A 551 6.51 7.62 21.63
C VAL A 551 5.86 6.45 22.36
N SER A 552 4.86 6.74 23.18
CA SER A 552 3.96 5.73 23.78
C SER A 552 2.51 6.18 23.63
N HIS A 553 1.68 5.30 23.13
CA HIS A 553 0.26 5.53 22.89
C HIS A 553 -0.52 4.21 22.88
N ALA A 554 -1.66 4.19 23.54
CA ALA A 554 -2.66 3.15 23.38
C ALA A 554 -3.89 3.76 22.74
N PRO A 555 -4.31 3.31 21.55
CA PRO A 555 -5.53 3.83 20.94
C PRO A 555 -6.76 3.64 21.84
N TYR A 556 -7.76 4.52 21.71
CA TYR A 556 -9.04 4.26 22.32
C TYR A 556 -9.67 3.01 21.67
N ASP A 557 -10.40 2.19 22.44
CA ASP A 557 -10.90 0.88 21.97
C ASP A 557 -12.12 0.97 21.03
N GLN A 558 -12.58 2.18 20.73
CA GLN A 558 -13.70 2.42 19.81
C GLN A 558 -13.18 3.08 18.52
N THR A 559 -13.73 2.66 17.43
CA THR A 559 -13.42 3.19 16.10
C THR A 559 -13.89 4.62 15.92
N GLY A 560 -13.11 5.43 15.19
CA GLY A 560 -13.41 6.84 14.92
C GLY A 560 -12.75 7.82 15.90
N TYR A 561 -12.01 7.34 16.90
CA TYR A 561 -11.29 8.15 17.90
C TYR A 561 -9.78 7.92 17.76
N GLN A 562 -9.21 8.37 16.63
CA GLN A 562 -7.82 8.11 16.29
C GLN A 562 -7.00 9.40 16.28
N ASP A 563 -6.31 9.66 17.38
CA ASP A 563 -5.36 10.76 17.44
C ASP A 563 -4.22 10.56 16.45
N GLU A 564 -3.68 11.69 15.97
CA GLU A 564 -2.57 11.68 15.01
C GLU A 564 -1.33 12.32 15.63
N LEU A 565 -0.17 11.75 15.35
CA LEU A 565 1.14 12.34 15.63
C LEU A 565 1.84 12.62 14.30
N LEU A 566 2.21 13.87 14.08
CA LEU A 566 2.87 14.33 12.86
C LEU A 566 4.23 14.95 13.20
N VAL A 567 5.13 14.96 12.21
CA VAL A 567 6.36 15.76 12.24
C VAL A 567 6.42 16.59 10.97
N ALA A 568 6.51 17.91 11.14
CA ALA A 568 6.60 18.84 10.03
C ALA A 568 7.84 19.74 10.14
N VAL A 569 8.31 20.24 9.01
CA VAL A 569 9.48 21.11 8.91
C VAL A 569 9.07 22.45 8.33
N SER A 570 9.53 23.55 8.94
CA SER A 570 9.37 24.89 8.39
C SER A 570 10.71 25.55 8.12
N GLN A 571 10.79 26.37 7.08
CA GLN A 571 12.01 27.05 6.67
C GLN A 571 12.27 28.31 7.48
N GLY A 572 13.50 28.52 7.89
CA GLY A 572 13.99 29.75 8.53
C GLY A 572 13.32 30.02 9.86
N CYS A 573 12.79 31.23 9.99
CA CYS A 573 12.10 31.71 11.18
C CYS A 573 10.58 31.58 11.11
N SER A 574 10.07 30.92 10.08
CA SER A 574 8.64 30.65 9.96
C SER A 574 8.21 29.63 11.03
N ALA A 575 7.03 29.84 11.59
CA ALA A 575 6.33 28.85 12.40
C ALA A 575 5.10 28.29 11.63
N ASN A 576 5.06 28.55 10.33
CA ASN A 576 4.08 27.93 9.43
C ASN A 576 4.58 26.55 9.04
N PHE A 577 3.87 25.52 9.44
CA PHE A 577 4.12 24.14 9.11
C PHE A 577 3.09 23.68 8.09
N ASP A 578 3.57 23.16 6.96
CA ASP A 578 2.71 22.57 5.93
C ASP A 578 2.22 21.19 6.42
N LEU A 579 0.96 21.11 6.81
CA LEU A 579 0.36 19.88 7.31
C LEU A 579 -0.21 19.01 6.17
N GLU A 580 -0.31 19.54 4.96
CA GLU A 580 -0.81 18.80 3.80
C GLU A 580 0.27 17.89 3.19
N HIS A 581 1.55 18.20 3.40
CA HIS A 581 2.69 17.48 2.83
C HIS A 581 3.65 16.94 3.89
N VAL A 582 3.14 16.51 5.03
CA VAL A 582 3.98 15.92 6.08
C VAL A 582 4.55 14.57 5.65
N LYS A 583 5.83 14.35 5.96
CA LYS A 583 6.55 13.09 5.68
C LYS A 583 6.42 12.05 6.80
N TYR A 584 5.99 12.47 7.98
CA TYR A 584 5.75 11.62 9.13
C TYR A 584 4.35 11.90 9.68
N GLN A 585 3.49 10.92 9.55
CA GLN A 585 2.14 10.95 10.09
C GLN A 585 1.76 9.54 10.54
N LYS A 586 1.38 9.39 11.80
CA LYS A 586 0.94 8.12 12.38
C LYS A 586 -0.33 8.32 13.19
N SER A 587 -1.27 7.40 13.02
CA SER A 587 -2.54 7.33 13.75
C SER A 587 -2.93 5.88 13.97
N GLY A 588 -3.90 5.60 14.82
CA GLY A 588 -4.46 4.27 15.06
C GLY A 588 -3.37 3.21 15.28
N MET A 589 -3.43 2.09 14.59
CA MET A 589 -2.46 0.99 14.71
C MET A 589 -1.01 1.38 14.38
N ARG A 590 -0.80 2.41 13.55
CA ARG A 590 0.54 2.91 13.21
C ARG A 590 1.16 3.68 14.38
N LEU A 591 0.35 4.37 15.17
CA LEU A 591 0.80 5.08 16.38
C LEU A 591 0.83 4.17 17.61
N GLU A 592 0.05 3.10 17.62
CA GLU A 592 -0.08 2.13 18.69
C GLU A 592 1.27 1.55 19.17
N THR A 593 1.50 1.62 20.47
CA THR A 593 2.64 0.99 21.16
C THR A 593 2.20 0.11 22.33
N ALA A 594 0.93 0.20 22.74
CA ALA A 594 0.30 -0.63 23.75
C ALA A 594 -1.12 -0.99 23.29
N GLU A 595 -1.68 -2.05 23.85
CA GLU A 595 -3.04 -2.52 23.53
C GLU A 595 -4.08 -1.41 23.69
N PRO A 596 -5.08 -1.34 22.80
CA PRO A 596 -6.16 -0.36 22.88
C PRO A 596 -6.86 -0.38 24.24
N SER A 597 -7.23 0.79 24.76
CA SER A 597 -7.81 0.93 26.10
C SER A 597 -8.99 1.92 26.11
N PRO A 598 -10.15 1.55 26.70
CA PRO A 598 -11.25 2.49 26.94
C PRO A 598 -11.01 3.41 28.14
N ALA A 599 -9.95 3.19 28.90
CA ALA A 599 -9.56 4.02 30.04
C ALA A 599 -8.37 4.91 29.67
N GLU A 600 -8.20 5.99 30.39
CA GLU A 600 -7.02 6.84 30.27
C GLU A 600 -5.73 6.01 30.29
N PHE A 601 -4.92 6.15 29.26
CA PHE A 601 -3.66 5.43 29.13
C PHE A 601 -2.52 6.22 29.77
N VAL A 602 -1.79 5.53 30.65
CA VAL A 602 -0.52 6.00 31.22
C VAL A 602 0.49 4.87 31.11
N PRO A 603 1.62 5.04 30.40
CA PRO A 603 2.60 3.97 30.28
C PRO A 603 3.27 3.62 31.61
N THR A 604 3.50 2.33 31.84
CA THR A 604 4.08 1.78 33.08
C THR A 604 5.38 1.02 32.85
N SER A 605 5.72 0.72 31.59
CA SER A 605 6.95 0.02 31.21
C SER A 605 7.66 0.74 30.07
N THR A 606 8.98 0.60 30.01
CA THR A 606 9.80 1.07 28.88
C THR A 606 9.47 0.34 27.59
N ASP A 607 8.98 -0.90 27.63
CA ASP A 607 8.58 -1.68 26.47
C ASP A 607 7.34 -1.12 25.75
N GLN A 608 6.58 -0.25 26.41
CA GLN A 608 5.45 0.47 25.82
C GLN A 608 5.89 1.69 25.00
N PHE A 609 7.19 1.95 24.91
CA PHE A 609 7.75 3.02 24.09
C PHE A 609 8.39 2.45 22.82
N ARG A 610 8.17 3.14 21.71
CA ARG A 610 8.81 2.87 20.41
C ARG A 610 9.63 4.07 20.01
N THR A 611 10.85 3.81 19.50
CA THR A 611 11.69 4.86 18.91
C THR A 611 11.09 5.29 17.56
N GLU A 612 10.96 6.59 17.38
CA GLU A 612 10.57 7.21 16.11
C GLU A 612 11.75 7.96 15.52
N ILE A 613 11.85 7.93 14.21
CA ILE A 613 12.96 8.48 13.45
C ILE A 613 12.40 9.39 12.37
N PHE A 614 12.99 10.59 12.24
CA PHE A 614 12.68 11.50 11.15
C PHE A 614 13.96 12.06 10.56
N ASN A 615 14.26 11.74 9.31
CA ASN A 615 15.46 12.19 8.62
C ASN A 615 15.25 13.59 8.07
N LEU A 616 16.19 14.49 8.39
CA LEU A 616 16.17 15.88 7.93
C LEU A 616 16.97 16.10 6.64
N SER A 617 17.63 15.05 6.11
CA SER A 617 18.47 15.11 4.92
C SER A 617 17.73 15.57 3.65
N GLU A 618 16.42 15.31 3.56
CA GLU A 618 15.58 15.79 2.46
C GLU A 618 15.43 17.32 2.45
N PHE A 619 15.59 17.98 3.61
CA PHE A 619 15.42 19.42 3.80
C PHE A 619 16.74 20.19 3.78
N LYS A 620 17.87 19.54 3.51
CA LYS A 620 19.23 20.13 3.56
C LYS A 620 19.39 21.40 2.74
N ASP A 621 18.68 21.51 1.61
CA ASP A 621 18.76 22.67 0.71
C ASP A 621 17.94 23.87 1.22
N GLN A 622 17.13 23.70 2.27
CA GLN A 622 16.38 24.78 2.91
C GLN A 622 17.25 25.63 3.87
N GLY A 623 18.47 25.17 4.19
CA GLY A 623 19.39 25.85 5.07
C GLY A 623 18.98 25.78 6.54
N LYS A 624 18.47 26.85 7.12
CA LYS A 624 17.96 26.87 8.49
C LYS A 624 16.50 26.43 8.52
N VAL A 625 16.18 25.50 9.43
CA VAL A 625 14.83 24.97 9.58
C VAL A 625 14.42 24.88 11.04
N ARG A 626 13.13 24.73 11.28
CA ARG A 626 12.53 24.26 12.54
C ARG A 626 11.78 22.98 12.29
N VAL A 627 11.74 22.13 13.29
CA VAL A 627 10.92 20.90 13.31
C VAL A 627 9.83 21.07 14.34
N SER A 628 8.62 20.68 14.03
CA SER A 628 7.54 20.58 15.00
C SER A 628 7.09 19.15 15.16
N ILE A 629 6.96 18.67 16.42
CA ILE A 629 6.19 17.48 16.76
C ILE A 629 4.77 17.97 17.03
N ILE A 630 3.81 17.41 16.33
CA ILE A 630 2.45 17.94 16.27
C ILE A 630 1.50 16.81 16.68
N ALA A 631 0.61 17.09 17.62
CA ALA A 631 -0.48 16.18 17.93
C ALA A 631 -1.81 16.77 17.43
N LYS A 632 -2.63 15.93 16.84
CA LYS A 632 -3.99 16.26 16.41
C LYS A 632 -4.96 15.38 17.18
N ASN A 633 -5.83 16.02 17.96
CA ASN A 633 -6.82 15.36 18.78
C ASN A 633 -7.99 14.82 17.96
N ALA A 634 -8.42 13.59 18.27
CA ALA A 634 -9.65 12.98 17.74
C ALA A 634 -10.45 12.23 18.81
N TYR A 635 -10.47 12.73 20.07
CA TYR A 635 -11.08 12.06 21.23
C TYR A 635 -10.50 10.67 21.52
N GLY A 636 -9.24 10.44 21.19
CA GLY A 636 -8.59 9.17 21.40
C GLY A 636 -8.04 8.99 22.83
N ASN A 637 -6.76 8.78 22.94
CA ASN A 637 -6.10 8.58 24.22
C ASN A 637 -4.76 9.33 24.30
N ASN A 638 -4.17 9.40 25.47
CA ASN A 638 -2.96 10.19 25.72
C ASN A 638 -1.78 9.73 24.86
N VAL A 639 -1.05 10.70 24.33
CA VAL A 639 0.22 10.48 23.61
C VAL A 639 1.37 10.98 24.48
N TYR A 640 2.34 10.10 24.74
CA TYR A 640 3.54 10.40 25.54
C TYR A 640 4.78 10.40 24.67
N ILE A 641 5.65 11.40 24.87
CA ILE A 641 6.93 11.54 24.18
C ILE A 641 8.05 11.72 25.19
N ARG A 642 9.18 11.04 24.94
CA ARG A 642 10.40 11.20 25.72
C ARG A 642 11.66 11.06 24.88
N ASN A 643 12.83 11.31 25.46
CA ASN A 643 14.13 11.08 24.81
C ASN A 643 14.28 11.80 23.47
N ILE A 644 13.74 13.02 23.33
CA ILE A 644 13.85 13.80 22.09
C ILE A 644 15.30 14.21 21.87
N ARG A 645 15.88 13.85 20.74
CA ARG A 645 17.25 14.14 20.33
C ARG A 645 17.28 14.61 18.88
N ILE A 646 18.18 15.55 18.60
CA ILE A 646 18.52 15.92 17.21
C ILE A 646 19.99 15.59 17.01
N LEU A 647 20.29 14.68 16.12
CA LEU A 647 21.60 14.13 15.86
C LEU A 647 22.19 14.75 14.59
N PRO A 648 23.54 14.94 14.51
CA PRO A 648 24.18 15.53 13.34
C PRO A 648 24.22 14.63 12.11
N THR A 649 23.98 13.32 12.30
CA THR A 649 24.03 12.27 11.27
C THR A 649 22.91 11.27 11.51
N GLU A 650 22.59 10.49 10.48
CA GLU A 650 21.66 9.36 10.58
C GLU A 650 22.31 8.22 11.36
N GLU A 651 22.02 8.10 12.66
CA GLU A 651 22.57 7.09 13.56
C GLU A 651 21.63 5.92 13.78
N PHE A 652 20.33 6.12 13.60
CA PHE A 652 19.30 5.10 13.83
C PHE A 652 18.55 4.79 12.55
N SER A 653 18.22 3.52 12.36
CA SER A 653 17.44 3.10 11.21
C SER A 653 16.65 1.81 11.49
N TYR A 654 15.42 1.79 11.06
CA TYR A 654 14.67 0.57 10.84
C TYR A 654 14.93 0.10 9.41
N LYS A 655 15.51 -1.07 9.25
CA LYS A 655 15.72 -1.67 7.92
C LYS A 655 15.43 -3.15 7.98
N ILE A 656 14.65 -3.60 7.03
CA ILE A 656 14.23 -4.99 6.93
C ILE A 656 14.39 -5.48 5.50
N LYS A 657 14.76 -6.74 5.33
CA LYS A 657 14.81 -7.38 4.01
C LYS A 657 14.24 -8.79 4.05
N ILE A 658 13.82 -9.27 2.91
CA ILE A 658 13.64 -10.70 2.70
C ILE A 658 15.02 -11.32 2.53
N GLU A 659 15.38 -12.25 3.41
CA GLU A 659 16.64 -12.97 3.33
C GLU A 659 16.55 -14.14 2.37
N ASP A 660 15.42 -14.87 2.41
CA ASP A 660 15.16 -16.00 1.55
C ASP A 660 13.66 -16.34 1.49
N ILE A 661 13.24 -17.01 0.42
CA ILE A 661 11.92 -17.64 0.33
C ILE A 661 12.16 -19.14 0.49
N LEU A 662 11.87 -19.65 1.68
CA LEU A 662 12.09 -21.06 2.02
C LEU A 662 11.11 -21.97 1.30
N LYS A 663 9.88 -21.47 1.09
CA LYS A 663 8.78 -22.13 0.36
C LYS A 663 7.93 -21.08 -0.34
N PRO A 664 7.41 -21.36 -1.55
CA PRO A 664 7.71 -22.52 -2.37
C PRO A 664 9.13 -22.48 -2.93
N THR A 665 9.63 -23.59 -3.44
CA THR A 665 10.84 -23.59 -4.27
C THR A 665 10.64 -22.74 -5.53
N PRO A 666 11.71 -22.31 -6.24
CA PRO A 666 11.57 -21.49 -7.44
C PRO A 666 10.59 -22.05 -8.48
N ILE A 667 10.52 -23.38 -8.62
CA ILE A 667 9.58 -24.06 -9.51
C ILE A 667 8.88 -25.14 -8.72
N SER A 668 7.60 -24.93 -8.42
CA SER A 668 6.71 -25.92 -7.80
C SER A 668 5.38 -25.98 -8.54
N SER A 669 4.71 -27.12 -8.49
CA SER A 669 3.35 -27.29 -9.03
C SER A 669 2.41 -27.74 -7.94
N GLY A 670 1.12 -27.54 -8.15
CA GLY A 670 0.07 -27.87 -7.19
C GLY A 670 -0.60 -26.64 -6.57
N TRP A 671 -1.77 -26.89 -5.97
CA TRP A 671 -2.69 -25.85 -5.50
C TRP A 671 -2.48 -25.43 -4.05
N ASP A 672 -1.81 -26.28 -3.28
CA ASP A 672 -1.67 -26.16 -1.82
C ASP A 672 -0.19 -26.21 -1.43
N VAL A 673 0.54 -25.19 -1.85
CA VAL A 673 1.97 -25.06 -1.52
C VAL A 673 2.10 -24.16 -0.31
N ASP A 674 2.83 -24.65 0.73
CA ASP A 674 3.20 -23.78 1.86
C ASP A 674 4.07 -22.61 1.38
N GLU A 675 3.80 -21.43 1.90
CA GLU A 675 4.61 -20.24 1.62
C GLU A 675 5.30 -19.80 2.92
N VAL A 676 6.62 -19.78 2.91
CA VAL A 676 7.44 -19.40 4.07
C VAL A 676 8.52 -18.44 3.62
N VAL A 677 8.48 -17.24 4.16
CA VAL A 677 9.42 -16.15 3.85
C VAL A 677 10.32 -15.92 5.06
N ARG A 678 11.62 -15.96 4.87
CA ARG A 678 12.61 -15.58 5.89
C ARG A 678 12.90 -14.11 5.79
N VAL A 679 12.73 -13.41 6.87
CA VAL A 679 12.91 -11.96 6.98
C VAL A 679 14.04 -11.67 7.96
N LYS A 680 14.88 -10.68 7.64
CA LYS A 680 16.03 -10.27 8.47
C LYS A 680 15.96 -8.78 8.80
N ASN A 681 16.19 -8.45 10.07
CA ASN A 681 16.46 -7.09 10.49
C ASN A 681 17.89 -6.69 10.13
N ILE A 682 18.06 -5.78 9.18
CA ILE A 682 19.35 -5.23 8.76
C ILE A 682 19.57 -3.79 9.26
N GLY A 683 18.62 -3.28 10.06
CA GLY A 683 18.75 -2.03 10.79
C GLY A 683 19.48 -2.20 12.12
N ASN A 684 19.56 -1.13 12.90
CA ASN A 684 20.18 -1.13 14.22
C ASN A 684 19.19 -0.94 15.38
N LEU A 685 17.88 -0.93 15.09
CA LEU A 685 16.81 -0.89 16.08
C LEU A 685 15.97 -2.18 16.01
N PRO A 686 15.43 -2.66 17.15
CA PRO A 686 14.56 -3.84 17.15
C PRO A 686 13.25 -3.58 16.41
N ILE A 687 12.80 -4.57 15.63
CA ILE A 687 11.57 -4.51 14.85
C ILE A 687 10.51 -5.36 15.53
N LYS A 688 9.36 -4.75 15.85
CA LYS A 688 8.23 -5.41 16.51
C LYS A 688 7.06 -5.67 15.57
N LYS A 689 6.95 -4.92 14.48
CA LYS A 689 5.91 -5.04 13.46
C LYS A 689 6.50 -4.75 12.08
N PHE A 690 5.99 -5.38 11.02
CA PHE A 690 6.34 -5.08 9.63
C PHE A 690 5.29 -5.63 8.69
N VAL A 691 5.30 -5.21 7.43
CA VAL A 691 4.35 -5.65 6.41
C VAL A 691 5.03 -6.57 5.41
N ILE A 692 4.43 -7.73 5.14
CA ILE A 692 4.77 -8.58 4.00
C ILE A 692 3.73 -8.37 2.91
N GLY A 693 4.18 -7.97 1.73
CA GLY A 693 3.38 -7.95 0.53
C GLY A 693 3.55 -9.23 -0.26
N ARG A 694 2.45 -9.78 -0.76
CA ARG A 694 2.40 -10.94 -1.64
C ARG A 694 1.55 -10.61 -2.86
N SER A 695 2.02 -10.90 -4.05
CA SER A 695 1.22 -10.75 -5.27
C SER A 695 1.39 -11.93 -6.20
N THR A 696 0.39 -12.14 -7.05
CA THR A 696 0.41 -13.12 -8.13
C THR A 696 0.10 -12.43 -9.44
N ASN A 697 0.26 -13.12 -10.58
CA ASN A 697 -0.11 -12.55 -11.89
C ASN A 697 -1.63 -12.40 -12.08
N SER A 698 -2.44 -13.07 -11.27
CA SER A 698 -3.91 -13.05 -11.38
C SER A 698 -4.58 -12.16 -10.34
N PHE A 699 -3.89 -11.82 -9.26
CA PHE A 699 -4.40 -10.99 -8.18
C PHE A 699 -3.37 -9.92 -7.81
N GLY A 700 -3.88 -8.73 -7.54
CA GLY A 700 -3.09 -7.63 -7.02
C GLY A 700 -2.37 -8.00 -5.71
N PRO A 701 -1.47 -7.13 -5.24
CA PRO A 701 -0.71 -7.41 -4.02
C PRO A 701 -1.63 -7.49 -2.80
N GLU A 702 -1.48 -8.56 -2.04
CA GLU A 702 -2.03 -8.73 -0.70
C GLU A 702 -0.99 -8.29 0.32
N SER A 703 -1.38 -7.61 1.37
CA SER A 703 -0.48 -7.17 2.45
C SER A 703 -0.85 -7.82 3.76
N TYR A 704 0.14 -8.32 4.47
CA TYR A 704 -0.01 -8.99 5.77
C TYR A 704 0.79 -8.22 6.80
N LEU A 705 0.12 -7.70 7.83
CA LEU A 705 0.81 -7.14 8.98
C LEU A 705 1.32 -8.29 9.85
N VAL A 706 2.63 -8.34 10.04
CA VAL A 706 3.29 -9.23 10.99
C VAL A 706 3.48 -8.43 12.28
N SER A 707 2.85 -8.86 13.36
CA SER A 707 2.95 -8.30 14.69
C SER A 707 3.42 -9.35 15.70
N ASP A 708 3.63 -8.97 16.95
CA ASP A 708 4.08 -9.85 18.03
C ASP A 708 5.44 -10.50 17.77
N VAL A 709 6.31 -9.82 17.05
CA VAL A 709 7.71 -10.19 16.87
C VAL A 709 8.60 -9.29 17.73
N ASP A 710 9.79 -9.74 18.02
CA ASP A 710 10.83 -8.94 18.67
C ASP A 710 12.14 -9.31 17.97
N LEU A 711 12.33 -8.71 16.79
CA LEU A 711 13.45 -9.02 15.91
C LEU A 711 14.59 -8.04 16.18
N ALA A 712 15.56 -8.49 16.97
CA ALA A 712 16.74 -7.69 17.27
C ALA A 712 17.58 -7.40 16.00
N PRO A 713 18.49 -6.41 16.00
CA PRO A 713 19.43 -6.19 14.91
C PRO A 713 20.17 -7.48 14.54
N ASP A 714 20.29 -7.73 13.22
CA ASP A 714 20.88 -8.93 12.60
C ASP A 714 20.09 -10.24 12.81
N GLU A 715 19.00 -10.23 13.52
CA GLU A 715 18.15 -11.42 13.76
C GLU A 715 17.25 -11.72 12.55
N GLN A 716 16.87 -13.00 12.43
CA GLN A 716 16.01 -13.52 11.34
C GLN A 716 14.79 -14.23 11.92
N ILE A 717 13.69 -14.19 11.18
CA ILE A 717 12.46 -14.90 11.50
C ILE A 717 11.84 -15.51 10.24
N ASP A 718 11.28 -16.72 10.37
CA ASP A 718 10.53 -17.38 9.30
C ASP A 718 9.05 -17.12 9.50
N ILE A 719 8.40 -16.55 8.49
CA ILE A 719 7.00 -16.16 8.48
C ILE A 719 6.22 -17.07 7.53
N ASP A 720 5.21 -17.73 8.06
CA ASP A 720 4.23 -18.47 7.26
C ASP A 720 3.26 -17.45 6.66
N VAL A 721 3.28 -17.32 5.33
CA VAL A 721 2.35 -16.46 4.59
C VAL A 721 1.06 -17.23 4.32
N THR A 722 -0.08 -16.60 4.56
CA THR A 722 -1.38 -17.24 4.38
C THR A 722 -1.59 -17.63 2.92
N LYS A 723 -1.98 -18.88 2.68
CA LYS A 723 -2.23 -19.43 1.35
C LYS A 723 -3.49 -18.84 0.72
N SER A 724 -3.38 -18.43 -0.55
CA SER A 724 -4.54 -18.36 -1.43
C SER A 724 -4.42 -19.44 -2.50
N THR A 725 -5.37 -20.34 -2.55
CA THR A 725 -5.48 -21.36 -3.61
C THR A 725 -5.92 -20.68 -4.90
N GLN A 726 -5.12 -20.76 -5.93
CA GLN A 726 -5.44 -20.21 -7.26
C GLN A 726 -5.24 -21.27 -8.32
N GLN A 727 -6.20 -21.32 -9.24
CA GLN A 727 -6.09 -22.13 -10.44
C GLN A 727 -5.15 -21.45 -11.43
N GLY A 728 -4.25 -22.20 -12.04
CA GLY A 728 -3.45 -21.77 -13.15
C GLY A 728 -2.00 -21.41 -12.83
N LYS A 729 -1.31 -20.89 -13.84
CA LYS A 729 0.11 -20.53 -13.77
C LYS A 729 0.29 -19.26 -12.96
N ASN A 730 0.86 -19.35 -11.78
CA ASN A 730 1.06 -18.24 -10.87
C ASN A 730 2.55 -17.85 -10.75
N ARG A 731 2.81 -16.57 -10.92
CA ARG A 731 4.08 -15.97 -10.54
C ARG A 731 3.90 -15.32 -9.17
N LEU A 732 4.53 -15.88 -8.16
CA LEU A 732 4.50 -15.36 -6.81
C LEU A 732 5.60 -14.31 -6.63
N ARG A 733 5.23 -13.17 -6.06
CA ARG A 733 6.15 -12.08 -5.78
C ARG A 733 5.96 -11.63 -4.33
N TYR A 734 7.06 -11.47 -3.61
CA TYR A 734 7.04 -11.06 -2.21
C TYR A 734 7.81 -9.75 -2.02
N THR A 735 7.33 -8.95 -1.08
CA THR A 735 7.99 -7.72 -0.61
C THR A 735 7.94 -7.67 0.91
N VAL A 736 8.86 -6.95 1.53
CA VAL A 736 8.79 -6.61 2.95
C VAL A 736 9.00 -5.11 3.12
N SER A 737 8.20 -4.48 3.95
CA SER A 737 8.19 -3.03 4.12
C SER A 737 7.71 -2.59 5.50
N GLU A 738 7.79 -1.32 5.77
CA GLU A 738 7.26 -0.64 6.95
C GLU A 738 7.67 -1.27 8.31
N PRO A 739 8.97 -1.51 8.57
CA PRO A 739 9.39 -1.98 9.89
C PRO A 739 9.00 -0.95 10.95
N ASN A 740 8.24 -1.38 11.96
CA ASN A 740 7.62 -0.50 12.97
C ASN A 740 6.83 0.68 12.37
N PHE A 741 6.25 0.49 11.18
CA PHE A 741 5.57 1.52 10.39
C PHE A 741 6.48 2.70 9.98
N ASP A 742 7.78 2.49 9.86
CA ASP A 742 8.69 3.43 9.22
C ASP A 742 8.59 3.29 7.70
N GLN A 743 8.02 4.29 7.04
CA GLN A 743 7.84 4.30 5.58
C GLN A 743 9.15 4.37 4.80
N ASN A 744 10.23 4.84 5.42
CA ASN A 744 11.56 4.93 4.83
C ASN A 744 12.45 3.72 5.17
N GLY A 745 11.97 2.81 6.00
CA GLY A 745 12.77 1.73 6.60
C GLY A 745 13.00 0.52 5.72
N GLY A 746 12.43 0.41 4.54
CA GLY A 746 12.59 -0.74 3.67
C GLY A 746 12.94 -0.36 2.24
N THR A 747 13.99 -0.96 1.69
CA THR A 747 14.04 -1.21 0.25
C THR A 747 13.25 -2.51 0.06
N PRO A 748 12.07 -2.49 -0.54
CA PRO A 748 11.34 -3.71 -0.83
C PRO A 748 12.14 -4.51 -1.85
N GLU A 749 12.85 -5.54 -1.41
CA GLU A 749 13.41 -6.52 -2.31
C GLU A 749 12.26 -7.37 -2.83
N VAL A 750 12.20 -7.51 -4.14
CA VAL A 750 11.16 -8.28 -4.82
C VAL A 750 11.76 -9.62 -5.21
N PHE A 751 11.22 -10.70 -4.68
CA PHE A 751 11.59 -12.06 -5.06
C PHE A 751 10.49 -12.67 -5.91
N ASP A 752 10.87 -13.28 -7.03
CA ASP A 752 9.96 -13.95 -7.94
C ASP A 752 10.03 -15.48 -7.73
N ARG A 753 8.87 -16.10 -7.60
CA ARG A 753 8.71 -17.56 -7.60
C ARG A 753 7.57 -17.95 -8.54
N TYR A 754 7.67 -19.14 -9.12
CA TYR A 754 6.61 -19.64 -9.97
C TYR A 754 5.92 -20.83 -9.30
N ASN A 755 4.62 -20.74 -9.20
CA ASN A 755 3.77 -21.90 -8.96
C ASN A 755 3.04 -22.18 -10.27
N LEU A 756 3.05 -23.44 -10.71
CA LEU A 756 2.43 -23.85 -11.97
C LEU A 756 1.27 -24.79 -11.66
N GLU A 757 0.17 -24.54 -12.33
CA GLU A 757 -0.85 -25.54 -12.47
C GLU A 757 -0.30 -26.75 -13.24
N ASP A 758 -0.82 -27.95 -12.95
CA ASP A 758 -0.51 -29.16 -13.71
C ASP A 758 -0.89 -28.96 -15.17
N ALA A 759 0.06 -28.48 -15.94
CA ALA A 759 -0.05 -28.53 -17.39
C ALA A 759 0.09 -29.97 -17.83
N ASP A 760 -0.43 -30.31 -19.00
CA ASP A 760 -0.37 -31.62 -19.61
C ASP A 760 0.98 -32.29 -19.36
N THR A 761 0.95 -33.45 -18.69
CA THR A 761 2.13 -34.22 -18.39
C THR A 761 2.76 -34.71 -19.70
N THR A 762 4.01 -34.43 -19.88
CA THR A 762 4.75 -34.89 -21.08
C THR A 762 5.11 -36.37 -20.94
N ILE A 763 4.91 -37.14 -22.00
CA ILE A 763 5.20 -38.58 -22.01
C ILE A 763 6.58 -38.85 -22.61
N ALA A 764 7.37 -39.68 -21.95
CA ALA A 764 8.63 -40.16 -22.51
C ALA A 764 8.41 -41.31 -23.54
N PRO A 765 9.26 -41.49 -24.59
CA PRO A 765 10.49 -40.70 -24.82
C PRO A 765 10.20 -39.30 -25.30
N TRP A 766 11.02 -38.35 -24.81
CA TRP A 766 10.88 -36.95 -25.11
C TRP A 766 12.24 -36.34 -25.46
N ARG A 767 12.23 -35.34 -26.37
CA ARG A 767 13.45 -34.72 -26.84
C ARG A 767 13.25 -33.22 -27.04
N GLN A 768 14.22 -32.42 -26.59
CA GLN A 768 14.32 -30.99 -26.85
C GLN A 768 15.63 -30.66 -27.56
N ARG A 769 15.53 -30.00 -28.72
CA ARG A 769 16.68 -29.53 -29.52
C ARG A 769 16.70 -28.03 -29.75
N PHE A 770 15.77 -27.29 -29.24
CA PHE A 770 15.61 -25.84 -29.37
C PHE A 770 15.50 -25.31 -30.83
N GLU A 771 15.42 -26.17 -31.83
CA GLU A 771 15.48 -25.82 -33.26
C GLU A 771 14.22 -25.10 -33.75
N GLU A 772 13.09 -25.25 -33.09
CA GLU A 772 11.79 -24.72 -33.52
C GLU A 772 11.58 -23.26 -32.99
N GLY A 773 12.50 -22.35 -33.36
CA GLY A 773 12.35 -20.94 -33.07
C GLY A 773 13.23 -20.44 -31.93
N SER A 774 13.14 -19.14 -31.61
CA SER A 774 13.98 -18.45 -30.63
C SER A 774 13.41 -18.46 -29.20
N SER A 775 12.52 -19.38 -28.86
CA SER A 775 11.90 -19.43 -27.54
C SER A 775 12.14 -20.78 -26.85
N LEU A 776 12.16 -20.74 -25.52
CA LEU A 776 12.26 -21.93 -24.69
C LEU A 776 10.98 -22.81 -24.68
N GLY A 777 9.89 -22.36 -25.35
CA GLY A 777 8.63 -23.11 -25.44
C GLY A 777 7.98 -23.32 -24.07
N ASN A 778 7.73 -24.59 -23.68
CA ASN A 778 7.13 -24.94 -22.40
C ASN A 778 8.11 -25.05 -21.23
N TRP A 779 9.37 -24.64 -21.45
CA TRP A 779 10.35 -24.55 -20.38
C TRP A 779 10.13 -23.30 -19.53
N LEU A 780 10.57 -23.36 -18.30
CA LEU A 780 10.50 -22.28 -17.36
C LEU A 780 11.89 -21.75 -17.06
N THR A 781 12.07 -20.47 -17.23
CA THR A 781 13.31 -19.83 -16.82
C THR A 781 13.01 -18.91 -15.63
N ILE A 782 13.78 -19.06 -14.55
CA ILE A 782 13.61 -18.29 -13.33
C ILE A 782 14.97 -17.81 -12.86
N ASN A 783 15.01 -16.59 -12.46
CA ASN A 783 16.08 -15.94 -11.72
C ASN A 783 15.49 -15.46 -10.39
N PRO A 784 15.73 -16.19 -9.31
CA PRO A 784 15.19 -15.82 -7.99
C PRO A 784 15.65 -14.45 -7.50
N GLU A 785 16.86 -14.02 -7.89
CA GLU A 785 17.47 -12.75 -7.47
C GLU A 785 17.07 -11.56 -8.37
N ASN A 786 16.30 -11.82 -9.45
CA ASN A 786 15.69 -10.81 -10.34
C ASN A 786 16.69 -9.81 -10.98
N ASP A 787 17.86 -10.28 -11.40
CA ASP A 787 18.95 -9.45 -11.96
C ASP A 787 18.86 -9.19 -13.46
N LEU A 788 17.76 -9.44 -14.13
CA LEU A 788 17.55 -9.32 -15.57
C LEU A 788 18.25 -10.37 -16.45
N GLN A 789 19.05 -11.28 -15.89
CA GLN A 789 19.67 -12.39 -16.62
C GLN A 789 18.77 -13.63 -16.52
N ALA A 790 18.71 -14.38 -17.59
CA ALA A 790 17.93 -15.63 -17.63
C ALA A 790 18.45 -16.56 -18.73
N TRP A 791 18.11 -17.83 -18.64
CA TRP A 791 18.31 -18.76 -19.74
C TRP A 791 17.52 -18.28 -20.96
N THR A 792 18.18 -18.25 -22.12
CA THR A 792 17.60 -17.85 -23.41
C THR A 792 17.94 -18.89 -24.46
N VAL A 793 17.37 -18.76 -25.66
CA VAL A 793 17.78 -19.56 -26.83
C VAL A 793 18.56 -18.66 -27.77
N THR A 794 19.75 -19.13 -28.16
CA THR A 794 20.59 -18.45 -29.15
C THR A 794 20.97 -19.37 -30.29
N SER A 795 21.28 -18.79 -31.46
CA SER A 795 21.75 -19.54 -32.61
C SER A 795 23.28 -19.47 -32.66
N ILE A 796 23.93 -20.63 -32.61
CA ILE A 796 25.38 -20.74 -32.75
C ILE A 796 25.77 -21.36 -34.10
N ALA A 797 26.97 -21.05 -34.57
CA ALA A 797 27.47 -21.65 -35.78
C ALA A 797 27.82 -23.14 -35.53
N GLY A 798 27.01 -24.05 -36.00
CA GLY A 798 27.30 -25.48 -36.00
C GLY A 798 27.92 -25.95 -37.31
N GLY A 799 28.61 -27.11 -37.32
CA GLY A 799 29.29 -27.63 -38.46
C GLY A 799 28.45 -27.92 -39.75
N ASN A 800 27.10 -27.96 -39.63
CA ASN A 800 26.16 -28.23 -40.71
C ASN A 800 25.03 -27.19 -40.85
N GLY A 801 25.18 -25.99 -40.29
CA GLY A 801 24.18 -24.93 -40.32
C GLY A 801 23.94 -24.27 -38.95
N PRO A 802 23.06 -23.31 -38.83
CA PRO A 802 22.72 -22.73 -37.55
C PRO A 802 22.08 -23.78 -36.66
N ASN A 803 22.54 -23.87 -35.43
CA ASN A 803 22.05 -24.72 -34.34
C ASN A 803 21.55 -23.85 -33.19
N ASN A 804 20.32 -24.03 -32.76
CA ASN A 804 19.75 -23.29 -31.65
C ASN A 804 19.95 -24.05 -30.35
N VAL A 805 20.42 -23.35 -29.32
CA VAL A 805 20.79 -23.95 -28.03
C VAL A 805 20.27 -23.10 -26.90
N ALA A 806 19.95 -23.71 -25.77
CA ALA A 806 19.72 -22.93 -24.54
C ALA A 806 21.04 -22.41 -23.98
N VAL A 807 21.08 -21.12 -23.58
CA VAL A 807 22.27 -20.45 -23.08
C VAL A 807 21.96 -19.56 -21.89
N LEU A 808 22.88 -19.53 -20.93
CA LEU A 808 23.00 -18.43 -19.96
C LEU A 808 24.31 -17.69 -20.27
N GLU A 809 24.19 -16.45 -20.76
CA GLU A 809 25.34 -15.68 -21.26
C GLU A 809 26.13 -14.98 -20.17
N ASN A 810 25.46 -14.31 -19.22
CA ASN A 810 26.10 -13.40 -18.27
C ASN A 810 25.50 -13.55 -16.87
N GLY A 811 25.79 -14.66 -16.20
CA GLY A 811 25.35 -14.83 -14.83
C GLY A 811 26.04 -13.91 -13.84
N VAL A 812 25.33 -13.34 -12.89
CA VAL A 812 25.86 -12.50 -11.81
C VAL A 812 26.40 -13.37 -10.69
N ALA A 813 27.56 -13.02 -10.15
CA ALA A 813 28.18 -13.77 -9.06
C ALA A 813 27.31 -13.74 -7.79
N GLY A 814 27.06 -14.91 -7.26
CA GLY A 814 26.20 -15.12 -6.08
C GLY A 814 24.77 -15.53 -6.39
N ASN A 815 24.34 -15.44 -7.67
CA ASN A 815 22.97 -15.73 -8.10
C ASN A 815 22.83 -17.13 -8.71
N SER A 816 21.60 -17.64 -8.68
CA SER A 816 21.19 -18.95 -9.23
C SER A 816 20.18 -18.79 -10.36
N TYR A 817 20.40 -19.48 -11.45
CA TYR A 817 19.58 -19.41 -12.66
C TYR A 817 18.94 -20.75 -12.98
N TRP A 818 17.62 -20.80 -12.91
CA TRP A 818 16.83 -22.03 -13.07
C TRP A 818 16.27 -22.15 -14.48
N LEU A 819 16.39 -23.34 -15.05
CA LEU A 819 15.77 -23.76 -16.31
C LEU A 819 14.97 -25.05 -16.05
N GLY A 820 13.67 -24.92 -15.81
CA GLY A 820 12.79 -26.04 -15.50
C GLY A 820 12.20 -26.68 -16.72
N THR A 821 12.15 -28.00 -16.73
CA THR A 821 11.48 -28.78 -17.79
C THR A 821 9.96 -28.80 -17.59
N PRO A 822 9.18 -29.18 -18.59
CA PRO A 822 7.81 -29.69 -18.38
C PRO A 822 7.81 -30.85 -17.38
N GLU A 823 6.66 -31.19 -16.82
CA GLU A 823 6.49 -32.39 -16.00
C GLU A 823 6.42 -33.66 -16.87
N PHE A 824 6.98 -34.74 -16.37
CA PHE A 824 7.02 -36.03 -17.05
C PHE A 824 6.29 -37.10 -16.27
N ALA A 825 5.40 -37.85 -16.95
CA ALA A 825 4.85 -39.09 -16.42
C ALA A 825 5.88 -40.20 -16.60
N LEU A 826 6.44 -40.70 -15.51
CA LEU A 826 7.40 -41.83 -15.54
C LEU A 826 6.72 -43.07 -15.03
N ASP A 827 6.50 -44.05 -15.97
CA ASP A 827 5.81 -45.32 -15.70
C ASP A 827 6.57 -46.18 -14.66
N MET A 828 5.84 -46.76 -13.73
CA MET A 828 6.35 -47.58 -12.62
C MET A 828 7.20 -48.78 -13.04
N SER A 829 6.97 -49.32 -14.21
CA SER A 829 7.62 -50.57 -14.68
C SER A 829 8.92 -50.32 -15.44
N ARG A 830 9.35 -49.11 -15.61
CA ARG A 830 10.45 -48.73 -16.52
C ARG A 830 11.52 -47.92 -15.83
N GLN A 831 12.76 -48.14 -16.25
CA GLN A 831 13.89 -47.29 -15.89
C GLN A 831 13.90 -46.03 -16.74
N ALA A 832 14.10 -44.87 -16.12
CA ALA A 832 14.22 -43.60 -16.83
C ALA A 832 15.67 -43.09 -16.83
N SER A 833 16.03 -42.44 -17.93
CA SER A 833 17.35 -41.79 -18.08
C SER A 833 17.25 -40.54 -18.91
N ILE A 834 18.03 -39.51 -18.56
CA ILE A 834 18.14 -38.27 -19.34
C ILE A 834 19.57 -38.11 -19.89
N PHE A 835 19.63 -37.71 -21.16
CA PHE A 835 20.87 -37.28 -21.82
C PHE A 835 20.76 -35.78 -22.12
N PHE A 836 21.89 -35.11 -22.11
CA PHE A 836 21.99 -33.73 -22.57
C PHE A 836 23.41 -33.41 -22.99
N ASP A 837 23.55 -32.54 -23.96
CA ASP A 837 24.80 -32.01 -24.43
C ASP A 837 25.10 -30.69 -23.68
N LEU A 838 26.29 -30.60 -23.10
CA LEU A 838 26.78 -29.47 -22.33
C LEU A 838 28.04 -28.91 -22.94
N ALA A 839 28.11 -27.58 -23.14
CA ALA A 839 29.32 -26.87 -23.51
C ALA A 839 29.46 -25.60 -22.67
N ALA A 840 30.71 -25.30 -22.29
CA ALA A 840 31.06 -24.02 -21.71
C ALA A 840 32.55 -23.72 -22.00
N GLY A 841 32.88 -22.44 -22.14
CA GLY A 841 34.25 -21.99 -22.14
C GLY A 841 34.86 -22.08 -20.74
N GLN A 842 35.76 -21.16 -20.42
CA GLN A 842 36.35 -21.13 -19.07
C GLN A 842 35.31 -20.58 -18.06
N VAL A 843 35.03 -21.33 -17.01
CA VAL A 843 34.17 -20.89 -15.89
C VAL A 843 34.94 -20.89 -14.58
N ASN A 844 34.51 -20.07 -13.62
CA ASN A 844 35.11 -20.02 -12.29
C ASN A 844 35.05 -21.38 -11.58
N PRO A 845 36.08 -21.82 -10.86
CA PRO A 845 36.08 -23.11 -10.17
C PRO A 845 34.93 -23.35 -9.20
N GLY A 846 34.28 -22.29 -8.67
CA GLY A 846 33.15 -22.39 -7.79
C GLY A 846 31.80 -22.43 -8.50
N THR A 847 31.72 -22.02 -9.78
CA THR A 847 30.50 -22.05 -10.56
C THR A 847 30.06 -23.48 -10.81
N ARG A 848 28.77 -23.79 -10.62
CA ARG A 848 28.20 -25.12 -10.67
C ARG A 848 26.93 -25.14 -11.51
N LEU A 849 26.83 -26.11 -12.42
CA LEU A 849 25.57 -26.53 -13.02
C LEU A 849 25.10 -27.80 -12.33
N SER A 850 23.87 -27.81 -11.86
CA SER A 850 23.22 -28.98 -11.27
C SER A 850 21.96 -29.36 -12.08
N LEU A 851 21.72 -30.65 -12.24
CA LEU A 851 20.41 -31.16 -12.65
C LEU A 851 19.67 -31.63 -11.40
N LEU A 852 18.54 -31.04 -11.14
CA LEU A 852 17.67 -31.34 -10.02
C LEU A 852 16.48 -32.16 -10.50
N ALA A 853 15.95 -33.05 -9.68
CA ALA A 853 14.72 -33.79 -9.93
C ALA A 853 13.79 -33.74 -8.72
N SER A 854 12.51 -33.54 -8.99
CA SER A 854 11.43 -33.58 -8.00
C SER A 854 10.34 -34.57 -8.42
N ARG A 855 9.75 -35.28 -7.46
CA ARG A 855 8.58 -36.15 -7.65
C ARG A 855 7.40 -35.78 -6.74
N ASP A 856 7.47 -34.62 -6.11
CA ASP A 856 6.46 -34.07 -5.25
C ASP A 856 6.06 -32.65 -5.71
N ALA A 857 5.85 -32.51 -7.01
CA ALA A 857 5.42 -31.28 -7.64
C ALA A 857 6.38 -30.08 -7.42
N GLY A 858 7.67 -30.34 -7.23
CA GLY A 858 8.68 -29.30 -7.02
C GLY A 858 8.76 -28.78 -5.57
N ILE A 859 8.04 -29.39 -4.63
CA ILE A 859 8.14 -29.04 -3.21
C ILE A 859 9.55 -29.31 -2.69
N ASN A 860 10.11 -30.47 -3.10
CA ASN A 860 11.49 -30.81 -2.80
C ASN A 860 12.23 -31.25 -4.08
N TYR A 861 13.45 -30.76 -4.24
CA TYR A 861 14.33 -31.18 -5.30
C TYR A 861 15.52 -31.93 -4.74
N SER A 862 15.93 -32.97 -5.45
CA SER A 862 17.19 -33.69 -5.21
C SER A 862 18.15 -33.47 -6.36
N VAL A 863 19.43 -33.26 -6.06
CA VAL A 863 20.46 -33.19 -7.10
C VAL A 863 20.70 -34.59 -7.65
N VAL A 864 20.46 -34.78 -8.94
CA VAL A 864 20.68 -36.06 -9.64
C VAL A 864 21.98 -36.06 -10.44
N TRP A 865 22.52 -34.89 -10.74
CA TRP A 865 23.79 -34.68 -11.39
C TRP A 865 24.31 -33.28 -11.12
N SER A 866 25.62 -33.08 -11.07
CA SER A 866 26.26 -31.76 -11.03
C SER A 866 27.67 -31.77 -11.57
N ALA A 867 28.11 -30.64 -12.13
CA ALA A 867 29.47 -30.37 -12.53
C ALA A 867 29.90 -28.96 -12.09
N THR A 868 31.18 -28.79 -11.81
CA THR A 868 31.76 -27.54 -11.29
C THR A 868 33.02 -27.12 -12.02
N GLY A 869 33.21 -25.83 -12.22
CA GLY A 869 34.47 -25.28 -12.69
C GLY A 869 34.98 -25.95 -13.97
N GLN A 870 36.13 -26.63 -13.88
CA GLN A 870 36.75 -27.30 -15.03
C GLN A 870 35.93 -28.46 -15.61
N GLU A 871 35.03 -29.07 -14.83
CA GLU A 871 34.16 -30.14 -15.33
C GLU A 871 33.11 -29.59 -16.30
N LEU A 872 32.75 -28.29 -16.18
CA LEU A 872 31.87 -27.59 -17.11
C LEU A 872 32.60 -27.17 -18.39
N SER A 873 33.91 -26.82 -18.28
CA SER A 873 34.68 -26.26 -19.37
C SER A 873 35.05 -27.35 -20.39
N SER A 874 34.36 -27.34 -21.54
CA SER A 874 34.51 -28.32 -22.61
C SER A 874 35.07 -27.71 -23.90
N VAL A 875 34.93 -26.39 -24.08
CA VAL A 875 35.44 -25.71 -25.28
C VAL A 875 36.97 -25.60 -25.25
N SER A 876 37.61 -25.85 -26.36
CA SER A 876 39.05 -25.79 -26.49
C SER A 876 39.62 -24.45 -26.03
N SER A 877 40.77 -24.48 -25.33
CA SER A 877 41.42 -23.37 -24.64
C SER A 877 41.51 -22.09 -25.48
N GLY A 878 40.82 -21.05 -25.06
CA GLY A 878 40.82 -19.71 -25.64
C GLY A 878 39.54 -19.25 -26.38
N ALA A 879 38.60 -20.14 -26.61
CA ALA A 879 37.27 -19.75 -27.16
C ALA A 879 36.26 -19.58 -26.01
N ALA A 880 35.46 -18.51 -26.06
CA ALA A 880 34.42 -18.28 -25.09
C ALA A 880 33.16 -19.10 -25.41
N ASN A 881 32.90 -19.40 -26.68
CA ASN A 881 31.72 -20.07 -27.21
C ASN A 881 32.06 -21.35 -27.96
N PRO A 882 31.19 -22.37 -27.96
CA PRO A 882 31.36 -23.57 -28.77
C PRO A 882 31.34 -23.23 -30.27
N THR A 883 32.24 -23.88 -31.03
CA THR A 883 32.42 -23.66 -32.49
C THR A 883 32.06 -24.87 -33.32
N SER A 884 31.97 -26.04 -32.69
CA SER A 884 31.65 -27.32 -33.32
C SER A 884 30.89 -28.26 -32.37
N SER A 885 30.32 -29.32 -32.90
CA SER A 885 29.71 -30.38 -32.09
C SER A 885 30.71 -31.12 -31.18
N GLU A 886 31.99 -31.02 -31.47
CA GLU A 886 33.07 -31.64 -30.64
C GLU A 886 33.33 -30.88 -29.35
N ASP A 887 32.87 -29.63 -29.28
CA ASP A 887 32.94 -28.81 -28.07
C ASP A 887 31.90 -29.18 -27.01
N TYR A 888 30.91 -30.02 -27.38
CA TYR A 888 29.86 -30.47 -26.47
C TYR A 888 30.20 -31.83 -25.83
N VAL A 889 30.03 -31.92 -24.54
CA VAL A 889 30.12 -33.17 -23.78
C VAL A 889 28.73 -33.71 -23.52
N LYS A 890 28.54 -34.97 -23.98
CA LYS A 890 27.28 -35.66 -23.71
C LYS A 890 27.24 -36.19 -22.26
N ASN A 891 26.27 -35.77 -21.51
CA ASN A 891 26.02 -36.22 -20.14
C ASN A 891 24.90 -37.24 -20.13
N TYR A 892 24.99 -38.22 -19.25
CA TYR A 892 23.99 -39.25 -18.99
C TYR A 892 23.65 -39.27 -17.50
N VAL A 893 22.36 -39.21 -17.17
CA VAL A 893 21.88 -39.27 -15.79
C VAL A 893 20.80 -40.31 -15.66
N ASN A 894 20.95 -41.23 -14.70
CA ASN A 894 19.95 -42.21 -14.36
C ASN A 894 18.88 -41.58 -13.47
N LEU A 895 17.62 -41.69 -13.88
CA LEU A 895 16.43 -41.19 -13.18
C LEU A 895 15.53 -42.32 -12.67
N SER A 896 16.07 -43.56 -12.60
CA SER A 896 15.22 -44.73 -12.22
C SER A 896 14.66 -44.61 -10.81
N ASP A 897 15.29 -43.89 -9.90
CA ASP A 897 14.77 -43.63 -8.54
C ASP A 897 13.55 -42.70 -8.53
N PHE A 898 13.34 -41.99 -9.63
CA PHE A 898 12.20 -41.08 -9.84
C PHE A 898 11.09 -41.72 -10.71
N ALA A 899 11.41 -42.84 -11.34
CA ALA A 899 10.45 -43.66 -12.11
C ALA A 899 9.78 -44.72 -11.21
N GLY A 900 8.57 -45.08 -11.51
CA GLY A 900 7.94 -46.22 -10.85
C GLY A 900 7.14 -45.92 -9.58
N HIS A 901 6.76 -44.70 -9.36
CA HIS A 901 5.88 -44.33 -8.26
C HIS A 901 4.50 -43.95 -8.82
N GLU A 902 3.46 -44.66 -8.35
CA GLU A 902 2.09 -44.46 -8.80
C GLU A 902 1.61 -43.02 -8.56
N GLY A 903 1.20 -42.35 -9.64
CA GLY A 903 0.65 -41.00 -9.59
C GLY A 903 1.67 -39.86 -9.40
N SER A 904 2.96 -40.14 -9.45
CA SER A 904 3.98 -39.06 -9.34
C SER A 904 4.45 -38.58 -10.71
N ASN A 905 4.25 -37.32 -10.95
CA ASN A 905 4.89 -36.62 -12.04
C ASN A 905 6.30 -36.16 -11.61
N VAL A 906 7.25 -36.29 -12.50
CA VAL A 906 8.64 -35.87 -12.24
C VAL A 906 8.94 -34.58 -12.99
N ARG A 907 9.44 -33.60 -12.27
CA ARG A 907 9.95 -32.36 -12.84
C ARG A 907 11.46 -32.32 -12.68
N LEU A 908 12.14 -31.83 -13.72
CA LEU A 908 13.58 -31.62 -13.72
C LEU A 908 13.88 -30.12 -13.81
N ALA A 909 15.01 -29.71 -13.28
CA ALA A 909 15.52 -28.35 -13.42
C ALA A 909 17.05 -28.33 -13.55
N PHE A 910 17.54 -27.64 -14.56
CA PHE A 910 18.95 -27.24 -14.62
C PHE A 910 19.14 -25.95 -13.84
N VAL A 911 20.07 -25.94 -12.89
CA VAL A 911 20.35 -24.79 -12.04
C VAL A 911 21.82 -24.45 -12.15
N LEU A 912 22.12 -23.23 -12.60
CA LEU A 912 23.48 -22.70 -12.64
C LEU A 912 23.68 -21.73 -11.46
N ASP A 913 24.49 -22.15 -10.50
CA ASP A 913 24.97 -21.31 -9.40
C ASP A 913 26.26 -20.62 -9.83
N VAL A 914 26.24 -19.29 -9.93
CA VAL A 914 27.36 -18.52 -10.47
C VAL A 914 28.28 -18.01 -9.35
N VAL A 915 29.55 -18.29 -9.44
CA VAL A 915 30.56 -17.78 -8.50
C VAL A 915 31.63 -17.01 -9.27
N GLY A 916 31.98 -15.82 -8.76
CA GLY A 916 33.00 -14.96 -9.40
C GLY A 916 32.48 -14.30 -10.69
N THR A 917 33.29 -13.41 -11.24
CA THR A 917 32.93 -12.59 -12.43
C THR A 917 33.47 -13.15 -13.75
N ASP A 918 34.39 -14.10 -13.71
CA ASP A 918 35.08 -14.62 -14.90
C ASP A 918 34.44 -15.93 -15.36
N ASN A 919 33.21 -15.86 -15.86
CA ASN A 919 32.51 -17.02 -16.37
C ASN A 919 32.20 -16.86 -17.87
N SER A 920 32.53 -17.86 -18.68
CA SER A 920 32.00 -17.99 -20.05
C SER A 920 30.52 -18.42 -20.02
N PRO A 921 29.79 -18.17 -21.10
CA PRO A 921 28.43 -18.70 -21.26
C PRO A 921 28.40 -20.24 -21.09
N VAL A 922 27.26 -20.71 -20.54
CA VAL A 922 26.98 -22.15 -20.42
C VAL A 922 25.85 -22.50 -21.39
N TYR A 923 26.07 -23.54 -22.16
CA TYR A 923 25.18 -23.99 -23.24
C TYR A 923 24.64 -25.38 -22.98
N LEU A 924 23.33 -25.57 -23.20
CA LEU A 924 22.65 -26.86 -23.13
C LEU A 924 21.95 -27.13 -24.46
N ASP A 925 22.05 -28.35 -24.93
CA ASP A 925 21.40 -28.81 -26.16
C ASP A 925 21.08 -30.32 -26.10
N ASN A 926 20.32 -30.80 -27.10
CA ASN A 926 20.00 -32.21 -27.32
C ASN A 926 19.55 -32.92 -26.03
N ILE A 927 18.62 -32.36 -25.30
CA ILE A 927 18.10 -32.93 -24.06
C ILE A 927 17.10 -34.04 -24.42
N GLU A 928 17.37 -35.28 -24.02
CA GLU A 928 16.59 -36.46 -24.39
C GLU A 928 16.25 -37.29 -23.14
N LEU A 929 14.94 -37.52 -22.89
CA LEU A 929 14.44 -38.37 -21.82
C LEU A 929 13.94 -39.71 -22.39
N PHE A 930 14.48 -40.79 -21.89
CA PHE A 930 14.14 -42.16 -22.36
C PHE A 930 13.61 -43.02 -21.21
N LEU A 931 12.72 -43.95 -21.55
CA LEU A 931 12.33 -45.07 -20.70
C LEU A 931 13.03 -46.33 -21.22
N ASN A 932 13.97 -46.85 -20.45
CA ASN A 932 14.73 -48.05 -20.85
C ASN A 932 14.02 -49.31 -20.44
N ALA A 933 13.86 -50.24 -21.37
CA ALA A 933 13.09 -51.45 -21.12
C ALA A 933 13.88 -52.59 -20.44
N ASN A 934 15.19 -52.70 -20.53
CA ASN A 934 16.02 -53.81 -19.99
C ASN A 934 17.53 -53.71 -20.14
N SER A 935 18.18 -52.68 -19.76
CA SER A 935 19.63 -52.69 -19.61
C SER A 935 20.03 -52.01 -18.30
N SER A 936 20.78 -52.72 -17.45
CA SER A 936 21.40 -52.11 -16.31
C SER A 936 22.44 -51.10 -16.80
N PRO A 937 22.27 -49.79 -16.53
CA PRO A 937 23.32 -48.85 -16.87
C PRO A 937 24.51 -49.08 -15.97
N VAL A 938 25.70 -48.85 -16.50
CA VAL A 938 26.90 -48.73 -15.67
C VAL A 938 26.74 -47.41 -14.89
N ILE A 939 26.39 -47.53 -13.62
CA ILE A 939 26.31 -46.38 -12.72
C ILE A 939 27.74 -45.86 -12.49
N PRO A 940 28.05 -44.59 -12.72
CA PRO A 940 29.28 -44.04 -12.20
C PRO A 940 29.20 -44.06 -10.67
N THR A 941 29.95 -44.90 -10.03
CA THR A 941 29.92 -45.19 -8.58
C THR A 941 30.55 -44.13 -7.72
N GLU A 942 30.69 -42.90 -8.20
CA GLU A 942 31.41 -41.87 -7.45
C GLU A 942 30.54 -40.60 -7.29
N ARG A 943 29.81 -40.54 -6.23
CA ARG A 943 29.60 -39.36 -5.39
C ARG A 943 28.47 -39.55 -4.41
N SER A 944 28.78 -39.59 -3.15
CA SER A 944 27.77 -39.81 -2.09
C SER A 944 27.21 -38.54 -1.51
N SER A 945 27.89 -37.40 -1.62
CA SER A 945 27.37 -36.14 -1.11
C SER A 945 27.94 -34.89 -1.80
N ILE A 946 27.18 -33.77 -1.74
CA ILE A 946 27.59 -32.46 -2.26
C ILE A 946 27.50 -31.44 -1.14
N LEU A 947 28.45 -30.50 -1.06
CA LEU A 947 28.49 -29.39 -0.10
C LEU A 947 28.44 -28.07 -0.85
N TYR A 948 27.43 -27.24 -0.59
CA TYR A 948 27.33 -25.89 -1.16
C TYR A 948 26.43 -24.94 -0.30
N PRO A 949 26.58 -23.60 -0.41
CA PRO A 949 27.73 -22.92 -0.98
C PRO A 949 29.00 -23.17 -0.18
N ASN A 950 30.14 -23.11 -0.84
CA ASN A 950 31.43 -23.23 -0.18
C ASN A 950 32.45 -22.39 -0.95
N PRO A 951 32.90 -21.21 -0.46
CA PRO A 951 32.70 -20.72 0.92
C PRO A 951 31.23 -20.39 1.30
N ALA A 952 30.89 -20.72 2.54
CA ALA A 952 29.64 -20.41 3.17
C ALA A 952 29.67 -19.06 3.91
N ARG A 953 28.57 -18.30 3.90
CA ARG A 953 28.46 -17.07 4.68
C ARG A 953 27.45 -17.21 5.82
N GLU A 954 26.25 -17.63 5.52
CA GLU A 954 25.11 -17.71 6.47
C GLU A 954 24.65 -19.15 6.67
N TYR A 955 24.71 -19.96 5.63
CA TYR A 955 24.38 -21.38 5.69
C TYR A 955 25.21 -22.17 4.68
N PHE A 956 25.18 -23.47 4.82
CA PHE A 956 25.64 -24.43 3.81
C PHE A 956 24.74 -25.66 3.82
N ASN A 957 24.62 -26.28 2.66
CA ASN A 957 23.84 -27.48 2.43
C ASN A 957 24.73 -28.68 2.21
N LEU A 958 24.31 -29.81 2.76
CA LEU A 958 24.82 -31.11 2.42
C LEU A 958 23.73 -31.90 1.71
N VAL A 959 23.93 -32.13 0.43
CA VAL A 959 23.01 -32.91 -0.43
C VAL A 959 23.52 -34.33 -0.57
N PHE A 960 22.67 -35.28 -0.30
CA PHE A 960 22.99 -36.68 -0.37
C PHE A 960 22.27 -37.35 -1.52
N ASN A 961 22.99 -38.17 -2.27
CA ASN A 961 22.45 -39.10 -3.26
C ASN A 961 23.06 -40.48 -2.98
N LEU A 962 22.34 -41.30 -2.24
CA LEU A 962 22.79 -42.60 -1.78
C LEU A 962 22.07 -43.71 -2.54
N PRO A 963 22.74 -44.85 -2.83
CA PRO A 963 22.14 -45.97 -3.49
C PRO A 963 21.04 -46.65 -2.65
N ASP A 964 21.18 -46.62 -1.33
CA ASP A 964 20.27 -47.22 -0.38
C ASP A 964 20.06 -46.27 0.82
N ARG A 965 18.99 -46.50 1.59
CA ARG A 965 18.73 -45.75 2.82
C ARG A 965 19.78 -46.09 3.88
N GLU A 966 20.47 -45.05 4.37
CA GLU A 966 21.50 -45.19 5.39
C GLU A 966 21.33 -44.20 6.54
N ASP A 967 21.79 -44.64 7.72
CA ASP A 967 21.87 -43.74 8.87
C ASP A 967 23.20 -42.98 8.80
N LEU A 968 23.09 -41.67 8.62
CA LEU A 968 24.29 -40.82 8.50
C LEU A 968 24.64 -40.17 9.84
N THR A 969 25.95 -40.09 10.12
CA THR A 969 26.48 -39.19 11.14
C THR A 969 27.38 -38.15 10.47
N ILE A 970 27.08 -36.89 10.73
CA ILE A 970 27.79 -35.73 10.20
C ILE A 970 28.52 -35.05 11.35
N GLN A 971 29.86 -34.96 11.25
CA GLN A 971 30.69 -34.24 12.19
C GLN A 971 31.37 -33.06 11.49
N ILE A 972 31.24 -31.86 12.07
CA ILE A 972 31.98 -30.67 11.62
C ILE A 972 33.15 -30.47 12.55
N ILE A 973 34.35 -30.46 11.99
CA ILE A 973 35.61 -30.48 12.71
C ILE A 973 36.37 -29.21 12.41
N SER A 974 36.77 -28.47 13.43
CA SER A 974 37.58 -27.26 13.29
C SER A 974 38.98 -27.56 12.77
N ALA A 975 39.68 -26.54 12.31
CA ALA A 975 41.07 -26.63 11.87
C ALA A 975 42.07 -27.16 12.97
N THR A 976 41.65 -27.13 14.23
CA THR A 976 42.40 -27.68 15.36
C THR A 976 42.10 -29.16 15.62
N GLY A 977 41.23 -29.79 14.85
CA GLY A 977 40.85 -31.19 15.00
C GLY A 977 39.71 -31.42 16.03
N ALA A 978 39.13 -30.38 16.60
CA ALA A 978 37.99 -30.50 17.54
C ALA A 978 36.68 -30.65 16.78
N VAL A 979 35.83 -31.60 17.15
CA VAL A 979 34.44 -31.69 16.68
C VAL A 979 33.65 -30.54 17.30
N VAL A 980 33.18 -29.64 16.46
CA VAL A 980 32.42 -28.45 16.90
C VAL A 980 30.90 -28.66 16.76
N HIS A 981 30.50 -29.57 15.88
CA HIS A 981 29.11 -29.96 15.72
C HIS A 981 28.99 -31.42 15.28
N GLU A 982 27.98 -32.15 15.79
CA GLU A 982 27.71 -33.52 15.41
C GLU A 982 26.22 -33.76 15.41
N VAL A 983 25.71 -34.35 14.32
CA VAL A 983 24.31 -34.68 14.17
C VAL A 983 24.16 -36.00 13.41
N SER A 984 23.12 -36.75 13.72
CA SER A 984 22.79 -38.01 13.03
C SER A 984 21.41 -37.95 12.40
N TYR A 985 21.33 -38.41 11.17
CA TYR A 985 20.10 -38.46 10.36
C TYR A 985 19.81 -39.91 9.97
N PRO A 986 18.72 -40.52 10.51
CA PRO A 986 18.35 -41.89 10.19
C PRO A 986 17.65 -41.97 8.83
N GLY A 987 17.91 -43.02 8.09
CA GLY A 987 17.20 -43.38 6.85
C GLY A 987 17.40 -42.41 5.70
N THR A 988 18.55 -41.71 5.62
CA THR A 988 18.87 -40.78 4.53
C THR A 988 19.06 -41.55 3.21
N LEU A 989 18.43 -41.03 2.15
CA LEU A 989 18.59 -41.54 0.77
C LEU A 989 18.98 -40.40 -0.17
N ASN A 990 18.02 -39.56 -0.56
CA ASN A 990 18.17 -38.38 -1.42
C ASN A 990 17.62 -37.18 -0.67
N GLN A 991 18.45 -36.55 0.16
CA GLN A 991 18.00 -35.49 1.07
C GLN A 991 19.05 -34.39 1.16
N THR A 992 18.56 -33.18 1.41
CA THR A 992 19.40 -32.00 1.70
C THR A 992 19.25 -31.61 3.17
N TYR A 993 20.38 -31.43 3.82
CA TYR A 993 20.43 -30.92 5.18
C TYR A 993 21.11 -29.57 5.22
N THR A 994 20.43 -28.58 5.75
CA THR A 994 20.91 -27.19 5.84
C THR A 994 21.48 -26.93 7.22
N PHE A 995 22.63 -26.28 7.29
CA PHE A 995 23.36 -25.91 8.50
C PHE A 995 23.58 -24.40 8.52
N SER A 996 23.15 -23.72 9.57
CA SER A 996 23.49 -22.31 9.78
C SER A 996 24.96 -22.16 10.15
N THR A 997 25.64 -21.16 9.60
CA THR A 997 27.02 -20.83 9.92
C THR A 997 27.19 -20.09 11.24
N GLU A 998 26.14 -19.58 11.84
CA GLU A 998 26.17 -18.85 13.13
C GLU A 998 26.78 -19.64 14.28
N LEU A 999 26.72 -20.96 14.21
CA LEU A 999 27.33 -21.85 15.20
C LEU A 999 28.87 -21.93 15.06
N PHE A 1000 29.45 -21.34 14.02
CA PHE A 1000 30.83 -21.50 13.65
C PHE A 1000 31.53 -20.14 13.51
N ARG A 1001 32.80 -20.06 13.80
CA ARG A 1001 33.63 -18.87 13.53
C ARG A 1001 34.10 -18.89 12.09
N THR A 1002 34.33 -17.72 11.50
CA THR A 1002 35.05 -17.61 10.21
C THR A 1002 36.32 -18.47 10.21
N GLY A 1003 36.42 -19.31 9.20
CA GLY A 1003 37.59 -20.23 9.14
C GLY A 1003 37.36 -21.45 8.25
N VAL A 1004 38.32 -22.38 8.32
CA VAL A 1004 38.31 -23.65 7.57
C VAL A 1004 37.91 -24.79 8.51
N TYR A 1005 36.93 -25.57 8.07
CA TYR A 1005 36.43 -26.74 8.74
C TYR A 1005 36.50 -27.97 7.85
N VAL A 1006 36.48 -29.15 8.47
CA VAL A 1006 36.35 -30.43 7.76
C VAL A 1006 34.98 -31.02 8.19
N ILE A 1007 34.15 -31.28 7.23
CA ILE A 1007 32.92 -32.05 7.44
C ILE A 1007 33.28 -33.51 7.21
N LYS A 1008 33.06 -34.33 8.21
CA LYS A 1008 33.19 -35.78 8.09
C LYS A 1008 31.80 -36.40 8.10
N ILE A 1009 31.48 -37.11 7.04
CA ILE A 1009 30.25 -37.83 6.84
C ILE A 1009 30.55 -39.32 6.98
N SER A 1010 29.79 -40.03 7.80
CA SER A 1010 29.98 -41.47 8.02
C SER A 1010 28.66 -42.20 8.13
N SER A 1011 28.59 -43.36 7.50
CA SER A 1011 27.54 -44.34 7.59
C SER A 1011 28.10 -45.75 7.60
N ASN A 1012 27.31 -46.77 7.44
CA ASN A 1012 27.77 -48.16 7.32
C ASN A 1012 28.57 -48.41 6.04
N SER A 1013 28.29 -47.67 4.95
CA SER A 1013 28.91 -47.85 3.66
C SER A 1013 29.84 -46.70 3.25
N ILE A 1014 29.71 -45.53 3.88
CA ILE A 1014 30.40 -44.30 3.47
C ILE A 1014 31.22 -43.71 4.61
N VAL A 1015 32.44 -43.31 4.29
CA VAL A 1015 33.25 -42.38 5.09
C VAL A 1015 33.83 -41.36 4.13
N GLU A 1016 33.24 -40.16 4.13
CA GLU A 1016 33.66 -39.06 3.26
C GLU A 1016 34.05 -37.83 4.08
N THR A 1017 34.97 -37.05 3.57
CA THR A 1017 35.37 -35.78 4.18
C THR A 1017 35.32 -34.66 3.16
N LYS A 1018 34.71 -33.52 3.54
CA LYS A 1018 34.66 -32.31 2.71
C LYS A 1018 35.27 -31.13 3.45
N ARG A 1019 35.95 -30.26 2.72
CA ARG A 1019 36.43 -28.99 3.27
C ARG A 1019 35.36 -27.94 3.16
N LEU A 1020 34.97 -27.34 4.29
CA LEU A 1020 34.08 -26.21 4.39
C LEU A 1020 34.89 -24.95 4.72
N ILE A 1021 34.61 -23.85 4.02
CA ILE A 1021 35.16 -22.54 4.31
C ILE A 1021 33.98 -21.67 4.74
N ILE A 1022 34.07 -21.00 5.88
CA ILE A 1022 33.06 -20.06 6.40
C ILE A 1022 33.72 -18.68 6.39
N ASN A 1023 33.07 -17.73 5.70
CA ASN A 1023 33.56 -16.36 5.51
C ASN A 1023 32.96 -15.38 6.52
#